data_9b5e9ad9db3891413098f8eda2337602
#
_entry.id   9b5e9ad9db3891413098f8eda2337602
#
_cell.length_a   1.000
_cell.length_b   1.000
_cell.length_c   1.000
_cell.angle_alpha   90.00
_cell.angle_beta   90.00
_cell.angle_gamma   90.00
#
_symmetry.space_group_name_H-M   'P 1'
#
loop_
_entity.id
_entity.type
_entity.pdbx_description
1 polymer ?
#
loop_
_entity_poly.entity_id
_entity_poly.type
_entity_poly.pdbx_seq_one_letter_code
_entity_poly.pdbx_strand_id
1 'polypeptide(L)'
;MLLLSALPFLAGCSQSKVEDLTQYVDPFIGTDFTGHVYPGATTPFGMVQLSPDVGNHGWMYCSGYHSQSPVIQGFSHTHLSGTGAPDMGDILLMPVVGESSFETGDAEHEGYRSFFSHETEEATAGYYRVRLDDYDVLAELTATPRVGVHRYTYPDTKEAGLMIDLAHGIDDRADRTYIRAVDPQTVVGMRHSVGFVNDHQYYFCLRLSEPITRVESYCDTSIGSENEIKGETTKMVLRFPAKRSRPVTVKVGLSTVSEEGAIRNLEAEMPGWDFDEVRRQTARQWNNYLKRVEIVPRDEGQRISFYTSLYHALIMPNLISDVDGSYSGWDHQIHRDSIRPHYTNFSLWDTYRAEHPFLELLYPEVNGLLMNSLLEKHRQTGLLATNEYGQCETWCMIGNHAVDVLADAFLKGDTSFDAAEAYEAVKHAMTCEHPKSDWETYDLHGYFPYDSSSLESVSRTMEACYDDYCAAQMAKALGHEEDYAFFSRRAQNYRNLFDDRLQMVRPRNSQRQWKEPFNPNQLNAGNGDFTEGNAWQWTWHVQHDAEGLINQFGSAEAFMLKLDSLFFIDPGKLPGHEIAPDVTGLIGQYAHGNEPSHHVAYLYTLAGAPRKTARIVREVFDKYYLPKRDGLCGNDDCGQMSAWYIFSALGFYPVNPVSGEYIFGAPQLNEATLHLPDGKTFSIKVDGLSGDNKYVKEIRLNGKLLPYRSLSYKEIMQGGTLEYVMTN
;
A
#
# COMPACT_ATOMS: atom_id res chain seq x y z
N MET A 1 -15.24 42.14 -64.54
CA MET A 1 -15.18 40.70 -64.32
C MET A 1 -13.97 40.43 -63.46
N LEU A 2 -14.14 40.50 -62.16
CA LEU A 2 -13.09 40.26 -61.13
C LEU A 2 -13.39 38.90 -60.49
N LEU A 3 -12.48 37.93 -60.66
CA LEU A 3 -12.51 36.64 -60.00
C LEU A 3 -11.87 36.78 -58.61
N LEU A 4 -12.64 36.62 -57.56
CA LEU A 4 -12.14 36.39 -56.18
C LEU A 4 -11.84 34.90 -56.01
N SER A 5 -10.58 34.56 -55.82
CA SER A 5 -10.17 33.23 -55.39
C SER A 5 -10.28 33.12 -53.86
N ALA A 6 -11.21 32.27 -53.38
CA ALA A 6 -11.29 31.89 -51.96
C ALA A 6 -10.26 30.79 -51.68
N LEU A 7 -9.28 31.07 -50.79
CA LEU A 7 -8.46 30.04 -50.17
C LEU A 7 -9.22 29.42 -48.98
N PRO A 8 -9.25 28.09 -48.84
CA PRO A 8 -9.75 27.46 -47.63
C PRO A 8 -8.72 27.54 -46.51
N PHE A 9 -9.09 28.19 -45.39
CA PHE A 9 -8.38 28.06 -44.12
C PHE A 9 -8.58 26.62 -43.60
N LEU A 10 -7.56 25.81 -43.73
CA LEU A 10 -7.43 24.56 -42.98
C LEU A 10 -7.07 24.94 -41.54
N ALA A 11 -8.06 25.03 -40.65
CA ALA A 11 -7.83 25.02 -39.23
C ALA A 11 -7.37 23.60 -38.86
N GLY A 12 -6.06 23.40 -38.80
CA GLY A 12 -5.47 22.21 -38.16
C GLY A 12 -5.78 22.24 -36.67
N CYS A 13 -6.75 21.45 -36.23
CA CYS A 13 -6.79 21.03 -34.82
C CYS A 13 -5.52 20.24 -34.55
N SER A 14 -4.50 20.87 -34.00
CA SER A 14 -3.47 20.14 -33.30
C SER A 14 -4.14 19.52 -32.06
N GLN A 15 -4.53 18.24 -32.13
CA GLN A 15 -4.70 17.46 -30.92
C GLN A 15 -3.36 17.55 -30.18
N SER A 16 -3.31 18.25 -29.06
CA SER A 16 -2.21 18.17 -28.14
C SER A 16 -2.03 16.68 -27.83
N LYS A 17 -0.86 16.13 -28.15
CA LYS A 17 -0.51 14.76 -27.76
C LYS A 17 -0.65 14.70 -26.24
N VAL A 18 -1.60 13.93 -25.76
CA VAL A 18 -1.77 13.72 -24.31
C VAL A 18 -0.47 13.08 -23.83
N GLU A 19 0.18 13.71 -22.84
CA GLU A 19 1.43 13.22 -22.28
C GLU A 19 1.21 11.83 -21.66
N ASP A 20 2.14 10.93 -21.91
CA ASP A 20 2.18 9.60 -21.32
C ASP A 20 3.02 9.65 -20.04
N LEU A 21 2.34 9.76 -18.90
CA LEU A 21 3.00 9.86 -17.60
C LEU A 21 3.56 8.53 -17.09
N THR A 22 3.16 7.40 -17.69
CA THR A 22 3.70 6.08 -17.33
C THR A 22 5.19 5.95 -17.60
N GLN A 23 5.74 6.77 -18.51
CA GLN A 23 7.17 6.82 -18.78
C GLN A 23 8.03 7.31 -17.61
N TYR A 24 7.42 7.95 -16.61
CA TYR A 24 8.08 8.46 -15.41
C TYR A 24 7.93 7.52 -14.21
N VAL A 25 7.20 6.41 -14.36
CA VAL A 25 7.07 5.39 -13.32
C VAL A 25 8.23 4.42 -13.42
N ASP A 26 9.00 4.29 -12.34
CA ASP A 26 10.06 3.30 -12.18
C ASP A 26 9.69 2.33 -11.05
N PRO A 27 9.05 1.18 -11.36
CA PRO A 27 8.63 0.21 -10.35
C PRO A 27 9.79 -0.44 -9.57
N PHE A 28 11.06 -0.18 -9.95
CA PHE A 28 12.21 -0.67 -9.19
C PHE A 28 12.55 0.19 -7.97
N ILE A 29 12.02 1.40 -7.83
CA ILE A 29 12.24 2.23 -6.63
C ILE A 29 11.58 1.54 -5.44
N GLY A 30 12.35 1.26 -4.38
CA GLY A 30 11.90 0.54 -3.19
C GLY A 30 12.06 -0.98 -3.25
N THR A 31 12.62 -1.55 -4.34
CA THR A 31 12.89 -2.99 -4.47
C THR A 31 14.21 -3.43 -3.83
N ASP A 32 14.99 -2.51 -3.29
CA ASP A 32 16.19 -2.77 -2.49
C ASP A 32 15.98 -2.23 -1.07
N PHE A 33 16.85 -2.60 -0.16
CA PHE A 33 16.74 -2.30 1.27
C PHE A 33 15.41 -2.86 1.83
N THR A 34 14.53 -2.03 2.37
CA THR A 34 13.30 -2.47 3.06
C THR A 34 12.03 -1.82 2.52
N GLY A 35 12.03 -1.38 1.26
CA GLY A 35 10.82 -0.82 0.66
C GLY A 35 9.73 -1.86 0.39
N HIS A 36 10.12 -3.13 0.24
CA HIS A 36 9.25 -4.30 0.06
C HIS A 36 8.22 -4.14 -1.06
N VAL A 37 8.58 -3.47 -2.14
CA VAL A 37 7.74 -3.37 -3.33
C VAL A 37 8.22 -4.32 -4.43
N TYR A 38 7.37 -4.64 -5.39
CA TYR A 38 7.68 -5.52 -6.51
C TYR A 38 7.64 -4.76 -7.85
N PRO A 39 8.48 -5.14 -8.84
CA PRO A 39 8.55 -4.45 -10.13
C PRO A 39 7.57 -4.98 -11.18
N GLY A 40 6.73 -5.94 -10.84
CA GLY A 40 5.87 -6.68 -11.76
C GLY A 40 4.71 -5.89 -12.34
N ALA A 41 3.96 -6.56 -13.21
CA ALA A 41 2.83 -5.96 -13.91
C ALA A 41 1.53 -6.07 -13.10
N THR A 42 0.87 -4.94 -12.86
CA THR A 42 -0.45 -4.86 -12.24
C THR A 42 -1.27 -3.72 -12.86
N THR A 43 -2.58 -3.72 -12.61
CA THR A 43 -3.46 -2.56 -12.87
C THR A 43 -3.70 -1.80 -11.57
N PRO A 44 -4.18 -0.54 -11.59
CA PRO A 44 -4.61 0.12 -10.36
C PRO A 44 -5.60 -0.77 -9.59
N PHE A 45 -5.29 -1.05 -8.31
CA PHE A 45 -6.11 -1.85 -7.39
C PHE A 45 -6.49 -3.26 -7.92
N GLY A 46 -5.70 -3.85 -8.83
CA GLY A 46 -6.03 -5.12 -9.48
C GLY A 46 -5.98 -6.32 -8.53
N MET A 47 -6.72 -7.40 -8.86
CA MET A 47 -6.63 -8.72 -8.22
C MET A 47 -5.29 -9.40 -8.55
N VAL A 48 -4.72 -9.10 -9.71
CA VAL A 48 -3.48 -9.70 -10.20
C VAL A 48 -2.31 -8.75 -9.99
N GLN A 49 -1.28 -9.23 -9.29
CA GLN A 49 0.03 -8.63 -9.14
C GLN A 49 1.05 -9.63 -9.70
N LEU A 50 1.26 -9.56 -11.03
CA LEU A 50 2.11 -10.51 -11.75
C LEU A 50 3.58 -10.08 -11.71
N SER A 51 4.40 -10.72 -10.87
CA SER A 51 5.77 -10.30 -10.62
C SER A 51 6.75 -11.47 -10.58
N PRO A 52 8.05 -11.24 -10.85
CA PRO A 52 9.08 -12.22 -10.58
C PRO A 52 9.26 -12.43 -9.08
N ASP A 53 9.37 -13.69 -8.66
CA ASP A 53 9.85 -14.09 -7.34
C ASP A 53 11.32 -14.46 -7.44
N VAL A 54 12.15 -13.82 -6.63
CA VAL A 54 13.60 -14.01 -6.58
C VAL A 54 14.06 -14.67 -5.28
N GLY A 55 13.16 -14.81 -4.33
CA GLY A 55 13.27 -15.47 -3.05
C GLY A 55 11.90 -15.50 -2.37
N ASN A 56 11.70 -16.46 -1.49
CA ASN A 56 10.39 -16.71 -0.89
C ASN A 56 10.44 -16.99 0.61
N HIS A 57 11.59 -16.75 1.25
CA HIS A 57 11.75 -16.91 2.69
C HIS A 57 12.47 -15.72 3.30
N GLY A 58 11.95 -15.25 4.42
CA GLY A 58 12.53 -14.19 5.23
C GLY A 58 12.08 -12.80 4.84
N TRP A 59 12.23 -11.91 5.80
CA TRP A 59 11.70 -10.54 5.77
C TRP A 59 12.10 -9.70 4.53
N MET A 60 13.29 -9.93 3.97
CA MET A 60 13.75 -9.21 2.76
C MET A 60 12.94 -9.55 1.50
N TYR A 61 12.14 -10.61 1.52
CA TYR A 61 11.34 -11.08 0.38
C TYR A 61 9.83 -10.96 0.60
N CYS A 62 9.37 -10.06 1.48
CA CYS A 62 7.92 -9.87 1.76
C CYS A 62 7.08 -9.65 0.49
N SER A 63 7.65 -9.03 -0.55
CA SER A 63 7.00 -8.85 -1.86
C SER A 63 7.43 -9.87 -2.93
N GLY A 64 8.12 -10.96 -2.56
CA GLY A 64 8.70 -11.93 -3.49
C GLY A 64 9.93 -11.44 -4.25
N TYR A 65 10.19 -10.14 -4.29
CA TYR A 65 11.29 -9.54 -5.05
C TYR A 65 12.23 -8.72 -4.17
N HIS A 66 13.54 -8.92 -4.41
CA HIS A 66 14.60 -8.06 -3.86
C HIS A 66 15.71 -7.90 -4.88
N SER A 67 16.13 -6.67 -5.19
CA SER A 67 17.01 -6.34 -6.31
C SER A 67 18.47 -6.79 -6.15
N GLN A 68 18.81 -7.46 -5.06
CA GLN A 68 20.15 -8.06 -4.86
C GLN A 68 20.20 -9.55 -5.21
N SER A 69 19.07 -10.20 -5.50
CA SER A 69 19.06 -11.61 -5.87
C SER A 69 19.50 -11.81 -7.32
N PRO A 70 20.39 -12.79 -7.60
CA PRO A 70 20.85 -13.10 -8.94
C PRO A 70 19.97 -14.12 -9.68
N VAL A 71 18.89 -14.65 -9.05
CA VAL A 71 18.05 -15.70 -9.60
C VAL A 71 16.59 -15.31 -9.58
N ILE A 72 15.82 -15.81 -10.55
CA ILE A 72 14.35 -15.81 -10.57
C ILE A 72 13.86 -17.24 -10.38
N GLN A 73 12.99 -17.44 -9.39
CA GLN A 73 12.33 -18.73 -9.10
C GLN A 73 11.13 -18.95 -10.02
N GLY A 74 10.48 -17.87 -10.45
CA GLY A 74 9.35 -17.88 -11.37
C GLY A 74 8.59 -16.56 -11.32
N PHE A 75 7.36 -16.59 -11.83
CA PHE A 75 6.45 -15.45 -11.89
C PHE A 75 5.12 -15.83 -11.25
N SER A 76 4.85 -15.36 -10.05
CA SER A 76 3.58 -15.59 -9.35
C SER A 76 2.57 -14.46 -9.58
N HIS A 77 1.31 -14.66 -9.20
CA HIS A 77 0.21 -13.80 -9.61
C HIS A 77 -0.34 -12.92 -8.51
N THR A 78 0.08 -13.13 -7.26
CA THR A 78 -0.35 -12.36 -6.09
C THR A 78 0.85 -11.90 -5.27
N HIS A 79 0.88 -10.61 -4.91
CA HIS A 79 1.94 -10.02 -4.11
C HIS A 79 1.39 -8.91 -3.23
N LEU A 80 1.92 -8.78 -2.02
CA LEU A 80 1.74 -7.61 -1.18
C LEU A 80 2.76 -6.53 -1.59
N SER A 81 2.38 -5.26 -1.51
CA SER A 81 3.24 -4.14 -1.86
C SER A 81 3.59 -3.32 -0.61
N GLY A 82 4.86 -3.32 -0.26
CA GLY A 82 5.39 -2.50 0.84
C GLY A 82 5.16 -3.05 2.23
N THR A 83 4.61 -4.24 2.40
CA THR A 83 4.32 -4.78 3.73
C THR A 83 5.55 -5.36 4.42
N GLY A 84 5.61 -5.25 5.75
CA GLY A 84 6.61 -5.91 6.60
C GLY A 84 6.29 -7.39 6.92
N ALA A 85 5.23 -7.95 6.33
CA ALA A 85 4.82 -9.34 6.52
C ALA A 85 4.84 -10.09 5.19
N PRO A 86 5.57 -11.22 5.10
CA PRO A 86 5.59 -12.06 3.90
C PRO A 86 4.34 -12.93 3.82
N ASP A 87 3.69 -12.97 2.66
CA ASP A 87 2.61 -13.89 2.31
C ASP A 87 2.32 -13.85 0.81
N MET A 88 1.40 -14.70 0.33
CA MET A 88 0.96 -14.79 -1.06
C MET A 88 1.98 -15.46 -1.99
N GLY A 89 2.17 -15.01 -3.23
CA GLY A 89 3.01 -15.70 -4.22
C GLY A 89 2.28 -16.86 -4.90
N ASP A 90 0.95 -16.73 -5.06
CA ASP A 90 0.10 -17.80 -5.60
C ASP A 90 0.33 -18.03 -7.09
N ILE A 91 0.21 -19.29 -7.48
CA ILE A 91 0.24 -19.78 -8.87
C ILE A 91 1.50 -19.32 -9.59
N LEU A 92 2.64 -19.88 -9.19
CA LEU A 92 3.93 -19.59 -9.81
C LEU A 92 4.05 -20.30 -11.15
N LEU A 93 4.48 -19.55 -12.17
CA LEU A 93 4.83 -20.07 -13.49
C LEU A 93 6.31 -19.84 -13.78
N MET A 94 7.00 -20.88 -14.31
CA MET A 94 8.37 -20.74 -14.78
C MET A 94 8.56 -21.39 -16.16
N PRO A 95 8.94 -20.62 -17.21
CA PRO A 95 9.30 -21.18 -18.50
C PRO A 95 10.64 -21.93 -18.42
N VAL A 96 10.66 -23.16 -18.89
CA VAL A 96 11.82 -24.06 -18.85
C VAL A 96 12.14 -24.65 -20.21
N VAL A 97 13.38 -25.11 -20.43
CA VAL A 97 13.81 -25.78 -21.68
C VAL A 97 14.59 -27.04 -21.32
N GLY A 98 14.28 -28.16 -21.97
CA GLY A 98 14.92 -29.46 -21.72
C GLY A 98 14.37 -30.16 -20.48
N GLU A 99 15.14 -31.08 -19.92
CA GLU A 99 14.78 -31.72 -18.64
C GLU A 99 14.76 -30.66 -17.52
N SER A 100 13.78 -30.73 -16.65
CA SER A 100 13.65 -29.81 -15.53
C SER A 100 13.43 -30.57 -14.22
N SER A 101 14.03 -30.08 -13.16
CA SER A 101 13.77 -30.52 -11.79
C SER A 101 12.38 -30.04 -11.33
N PHE A 102 11.82 -30.69 -10.33
CA PHE A 102 10.68 -30.16 -9.55
C PHE A 102 11.13 -29.37 -8.30
N GLU A 103 12.43 -29.39 -8.00
CA GLU A 103 13.02 -28.53 -6.96
C GLU A 103 13.11 -27.10 -7.51
N THR A 104 12.78 -26.10 -6.69
CA THR A 104 12.83 -24.68 -7.08
C THR A 104 14.27 -24.23 -7.32
N GLY A 105 15.17 -24.54 -6.38
CA GLY A 105 16.55 -24.07 -6.39
C GLY A 105 16.69 -22.60 -5.96
N ASP A 106 17.93 -22.19 -5.76
CA ASP A 106 18.33 -20.83 -5.39
C ASP A 106 19.70 -20.48 -6.03
N ALA A 107 20.38 -19.46 -5.55
CA ALA A 107 21.70 -19.07 -6.07
C ALA A 107 22.80 -20.11 -5.84
N GLU A 108 22.66 -20.98 -4.83
CA GLU A 108 23.65 -22.00 -4.43
C GLU A 108 23.22 -23.41 -4.84
N HIS A 109 21.93 -23.66 -5.00
CA HIS A 109 21.36 -24.97 -5.28
C HIS A 109 20.68 -25.02 -6.65
N GLU A 110 20.88 -26.12 -7.37
CA GLU A 110 20.23 -26.37 -8.65
C GLU A 110 18.72 -26.62 -8.48
N GLY A 111 17.96 -26.25 -9.49
CA GLY A 111 16.51 -26.41 -9.56
C GLY A 111 15.97 -25.86 -10.87
N TYR A 112 14.66 -25.61 -10.94
CA TYR A 112 14.05 -25.01 -12.13
C TYR A 112 14.22 -23.48 -12.19
N ARG A 113 14.74 -22.81 -11.16
CA ARG A 113 15.06 -21.37 -11.16
C ARG A 113 16.01 -21.01 -12.34
N SER A 114 16.13 -19.75 -12.67
CA SER A 114 17.12 -19.27 -13.65
C SER A 114 17.93 -18.10 -13.10
N PHE A 115 19.22 -18.08 -13.42
CA PHE A 115 20.01 -16.86 -13.31
C PHE A 115 19.50 -15.82 -14.31
N PHE A 116 19.70 -14.55 -13.98
CA PHE A 116 19.37 -13.42 -14.83
C PHE A 116 20.29 -12.23 -14.56
N SER A 117 20.27 -11.24 -15.45
CA SER A 117 20.99 -9.98 -15.26
C SER A 117 19.99 -8.83 -15.13
N HIS A 118 20.17 -7.99 -14.10
CA HIS A 118 19.41 -6.75 -13.92
C HIS A 118 19.56 -5.77 -15.11
N GLU A 119 20.58 -5.93 -15.96
CA GLU A 119 20.73 -5.16 -17.20
C GLU A 119 19.71 -5.57 -18.28
N THR A 120 19.08 -6.73 -18.12
CA THR A 120 18.05 -7.24 -19.05
C THR A 120 16.64 -7.00 -18.57
N GLU A 121 16.48 -6.49 -17.36
CA GLU A 121 15.17 -6.12 -16.79
C GLU A 121 14.69 -4.78 -17.36
N GLU A 122 13.40 -4.71 -17.58
CA GLU A 122 12.67 -3.47 -17.83
C GLU A 122 11.32 -3.57 -17.14
N ALA A 123 10.96 -2.53 -16.40
CA ALA A 123 9.64 -2.40 -15.77
C ALA A 123 9.07 -1.01 -16.05
N THR A 124 7.77 -0.96 -16.27
CA THR A 124 6.97 0.27 -16.35
C THR A 124 5.60 -0.02 -15.76
N ALA A 125 4.78 0.99 -15.54
CA ALA A 125 3.43 0.78 -15.04
C ALA A 125 2.64 -0.24 -15.88
N GLY A 126 2.39 -1.43 -15.31
CA GLY A 126 1.65 -2.53 -15.96
C GLY A 126 2.44 -3.39 -16.94
N TYR A 127 3.77 -3.31 -16.92
CA TYR A 127 4.63 -4.16 -17.75
C TYR A 127 5.96 -4.46 -17.09
N TYR A 128 6.42 -5.72 -17.24
CA TYR A 128 7.74 -6.17 -16.84
C TYR A 128 8.33 -7.10 -17.90
N ARG A 129 9.66 -7.10 -18.06
CA ARG A 129 10.37 -8.10 -18.84
C ARG A 129 11.74 -8.42 -18.28
N VAL A 130 12.23 -9.64 -18.56
CA VAL A 130 13.57 -10.11 -18.21
C VAL A 130 13.99 -11.26 -19.11
N ARG A 131 15.30 -11.44 -19.29
CA ARG A 131 15.87 -12.64 -19.91
C ARG A 131 16.29 -13.64 -18.84
N LEU A 132 15.84 -14.88 -18.98
CA LEU A 132 16.23 -16.02 -18.16
C LEU A 132 17.42 -16.71 -18.83
N ASP A 133 18.60 -16.61 -18.17
CA ASP A 133 19.87 -16.98 -18.82
C ASP A 133 20.05 -18.50 -18.97
N ASP A 134 19.60 -19.30 -17.98
CA ASP A 134 19.74 -20.77 -18.02
C ASP A 134 18.91 -21.40 -19.14
N TYR A 135 17.81 -20.76 -19.53
CA TYR A 135 16.87 -21.28 -20.53
C TYR A 135 16.90 -20.52 -21.85
N ASP A 136 17.64 -19.41 -21.96
CA ASP A 136 17.63 -18.51 -23.12
C ASP A 136 16.20 -18.05 -23.49
N VAL A 137 15.35 -17.77 -22.48
CA VAL A 137 13.97 -17.35 -22.65
C VAL A 137 13.84 -15.87 -22.31
N LEU A 138 13.22 -15.07 -23.19
CA LEU A 138 12.74 -13.75 -22.85
C LEU A 138 11.33 -13.88 -22.29
N ALA A 139 11.13 -13.46 -21.05
CA ALA A 139 9.84 -13.38 -20.38
C ALA A 139 9.34 -11.94 -20.37
N GLU A 140 8.08 -11.73 -20.76
CA GLU A 140 7.37 -10.46 -20.76
C GLU A 140 6.03 -10.64 -20.06
N LEU A 141 5.68 -9.71 -19.18
CA LEU A 141 4.48 -9.76 -18.33
C LEU A 141 3.65 -8.50 -18.53
N THR A 142 2.34 -8.65 -18.53
CA THR A 142 1.34 -7.58 -18.38
C THR A 142 0.11 -8.14 -17.68
N ALA A 143 -0.84 -7.28 -17.27
CA ALA A 143 -2.03 -7.73 -16.56
C ALA A 143 -3.27 -6.93 -16.94
N THR A 144 -4.43 -7.55 -16.79
CA THR A 144 -5.73 -6.90 -16.61
C THR A 144 -6.11 -6.99 -15.13
N PRO A 145 -7.23 -6.43 -14.66
CA PRO A 145 -7.58 -6.52 -13.24
C PRO A 145 -7.60 -7.94 -12.66
N ARG A 146 -7.98 -8.96 -13.46
CA ARG A 146 -8.15 -10.35 -12.99
C ARG A 146 -7.36 -11.39 -13.79
N VAL A 147 -6.57 -10.94 -14.78
CA VAL A 147 -5.85 -11.87 -15.66
C VAL A 147 -4.39 -11.47 -15.77
N GLY A 148 -3.49 -12.34 -15.37
CA GLY A 148 -2.07 -12.25 -15.66
C GLY A 148 -1.79 -12.73 -17.09
N VAL A 149 -0.97 -12.00 -17.84
CA VAL A 149 -0.66 -12.31 -19.24
C VAL A 149 0.85 -12.35 -19.43
N HIS A 150 1.34 -13.51 -19.83
CA HIS A 150 2.75 -13.75 -20.10
C HIS A 150 2.99 -13.93 -21.59
N ARG A 151 4.14 -13.47 -22.05
CA ARG A 151 4.68 -13.77 -23.37
C ARG A 151 6.10 -14.29 -23.23
N TYR A 152 6.33 -15.54 -23.64
CA TYR A 152 7.62 -16.19 -23.56
C TYR A 152 8.21 -16.41 -24.96
N THR A 153 9.40 -15.85 -25.20
CA THR A 153 10.17 -16.09 -26.42
C THR A 153 11.24 -17.15 -26.14
N TYR A 154 10.93 -18.39 -26.48
CA TYR A 154 11.83 -19.54 -26.34
C TYR A 154 12.86 -19.61 -27.45
N PRO A 155 14.02 -20.30 -27.25
CA PRO A 155 14.84 -20.76 -28.35
C PRO A 155 14.08 -21.77 -29.24
N ASP A 156 14.60 -22.06 -30.46
CA ASP A 156 14.03 -23.12 -31.28
C ASP A 156 14.26 -24.48 -30.61
N THR A 157 13.21 -25.12 -30.13
CA THR A 157 13.28 -26.37 -29.37
C THR A 157 12.00 -27.20 -29.51
N LYS A 158 12.14 -28.52 -29.33
CA LYS A 158 11.00 -29.44 -29.16
C LYS A 158 10.65 -29.70 -27.70
N GLU A 159 11.50 -29.24 -26.79
CA GLU A 159 11.45 -29.51 -25.34
C GLU A 159 11.23 -28.20 -24.54
N ALA A 160 10.44 -27.28 -25.09
CA ALA A 160 9.94 -26.15 -24.28
C ALA A 160 8.96 -26.66 -23.24
N GLY A 161 8.96 -26.02 -22.08
CA GLY A 161 8.04 -26.33 -20.99
C GLY A 161 7.59 -25.09 -20.24
N LEU A 162 6.45 -25.23 -19.55
CA LEU A 162 5.97 -24.29 -18.57
C LEU A 162 5.73 -25.04 -17.27
N MET A 163 6.51 -24.75 -16.25
CA MET A 163 6.30 -25.24 -14.90
C MET A 163 5.13 -24.44 -14.28
N ILE A 164 4.20 -25.14 -13.65
CA ILE A 164 3.20 -24.62 -12.73
C ILE A 164 3.58 -25.16 -11.35
N ASP A 165 3.87 -24.31 -10.39
CA ASP A 165 4.21 -24.70 -9.03
C ASP A 165 3.20 -24.11 -8.04
N LEU A 166 2.37 -24.95 -7.45
CA LEU A 166 1.40 -24.57 -6.40
C LEU A 166 1.93 -24.82 -4.99
N ALA A 167 3.13 -25.41 -4.86
CA ALA A 167 3.81 -25.51 -3.57
C ALA A 167 4.53 -24.20 -3.20
N HIS A 168 4.83 -23.37 -4.20
CA HIS A 168 5.44 -22.06 -3.99
C HIS A 168 4.51 -21.12 -3.24
N GLY A 169 5.08 -20.28 -2.40
CA GLY A 169 4.47 -19.16 -1.69
C GLY A 169 5.54 -18.37 -0.95
N ILE A 170 5.23 -17.16 -0.52
CA ILE A 170 6.16 -16.25 0.16
C ILE A 170 5.99 -16.42 1.67
N ASP A 171 6.81 -17.27 2.30
CA ASP A 171 6.76 -17.66 3.72
C ASP A 171 5.41 -18.24 4.19
N ASP A 172 4.52 -18.58 3.28
CA ASP A 172 3.33 -19.36 3.54
C ASP A 172 3.52 -20.85 3.21
N ARG A 173 2.56 -21.66 3.54
CA ARG A 173 2.56 -23.10 3.24
C ARG A 173 1.26 -23.49 2.56
N ALA A 174 1.37 -24.01 1.34
CA ALA A 174 0.27 -24.67 0.67
C ALA A 174 -0.15 -25.94 1.49
N ASP A 175 -1.43 -26.15 1.69
CA ASP A 175 -1.96 -27.30 2.39
C ASP A 175 -3.00 -28.09 1.57
N ARG A 176 -3.58 -27.47 0.55
CA ARG A 176 -4.50 -28.08 -0.41
C ARG A 176 -4.29 -27.48 -1.78
N THR A 177 -3.86 -28.31 -2.71
CA THR A 177 -3.64 -27.88 -4.10
C THR A 177 -4.19 -28.92 -5.08
N TYR A 178 -4.58 -28.47 -6.26
CA TYR A 178 -4.79 -29.38 -7.39
C TYR A 178 -4.51 -28.68 -8.72
N ILE A 179 -4.08 -29.48 -9.71
CA ILE A 179 -3.86 -29.04 -11.09
C ILE A 179 -4.53 -30.07 -12.02
N ARG A 180 -5.28 -29.61 -13.02
CA ARG A 180 -5.96 -30.46 -14.00
C ARG A 180 -5.85 -29.88 -15.40
N ALA A 181 -5.18 -30.59 -16.31
CA ALA A 181 -5.18 -30.30 -17.73
C ALA A 181 -6.48 -30.79 -18.36
N VAL A 182 -7.39 -29.88 -18.71
CA VAL A 182 -8.75 -30.21 -19.20
C VAL A 182 -8.81 -30.43 -20.70
N ASP A 183 -7.93 -29.77 -21.44
CA ASP A 183 -7.77 -29.93 -22.89
C ASP A 183 -6.33 -29.55 -23.30
N PRO A 184 -5.94 -29.69 -24.61
CA PRO A 184 -4.57 -29.41 -25.02
C PRO A 184 -4.07 -27.97 -24.82
N GLN A 185 -4.92 -27.04 -24.41
CA GLN A 185 -4.53 -25.62 -24.21
C GLN A 185 -4.98 -25.05 -22.87
N THR A 186 -5.77 -25.81 -22.09
CA THR A 186 -6.40 -25.30 -20.84
C THR A 186 -6.02 -26.16 -19.66
N VAL A 187 -5.55 -25.48 -18.61
CA VAL A 187 -5.29 -26.06 -17.29
C VAL A 187 -6.05 -25.25 -16.25
N VAL A 188 -6.70 -25.92 -15.32
CA VAL A 188 -7.38 -25.32 -14.17
C VAL A 188 -6.82 -25.87 -12.88
N GLY A 189 -6.99 -25.15 -11.80
CA GLY A 189 -6.52 -25.61 -10.49
C GLY A 189 -6.87 -24.66 -9.37
N MET A 190 -6.35 -24.99 -8.20
CA MET A 190 -6.55 -24.21 -6.99
C MET A 190 -5.34 -24.36 -6.06
N ARG A 191 -4.99 -23.29 -5.41
CA ARG A 191 -4.06 -23.25 -4.28
C ARG A 191 -4.79 -22.71 -3.06
N HIS A 192 -4.67 -23.43 -1.95
CA HIS A 192 -5.00 -22.94 -0.61
C HIS A 192 -3.75 -22.97 0.24
N SER A 193 -3.54 -21.94 1.02
CA SER A 193 -2.37 -21.79 1.87
C SER A 193 -2.70 -21.23 3.24
N VAL A 194 -1.75 -21.42 4.15
CA VAL A 194 -1.76 -20.94 5.53
C VAL A 194 -0.41 -20.31 5.82
N GLY A 195 -0.41 -19.06 6.22
CA GLY A 195 0.78 -18.28 6.52
C GLY A 195 0.45 -17.15 7.50
N PHE A 196 0.93 -15.96 7.22
CA PHE A 196 0.51 -14.74 7.89
C PHE A 196 -1.01 -14.53 7.70
N VAL A 197 -1.53 -14.81 6.50
CA VAL A 197 -2.95 -15.00 6.22
C VAL A 197 -3.35 -16.43 6.55
N ASN A 198 -4.29 -16.61 7.47
CA ASN A 198 -4.61 -17.92 8.03
C ASN A 198 -5.44 -18.85 7.12
N ASP A 199 -6.13 -18.31 6.12
CA ASP A 199 -7.01 -19.05 5.21
C ASP A 199 -7.10 -18.30 3.88
N HIS A 200 -6.19 -18.65 2.96
CA HIS A 200 -6.03 -17.96 1.69
C HIS A 200 -6.22 -18.92 0.53
N GLN A 201 -7.09 -18.58 -0.42
CA GLN A 201 -7.42 -19.48 -1.52
C GLN A 201 -7.64 -18.75 -2.85
N TYR A 202 -6.98 -19.25 -3.91
CA TYR A 202 -7.24 -18.87 -5.28
C TYR A 202 -7.48 -20.06 -6.18
N TYR A 203 -8.49 -19.95 -7.02
CA TYR A 203 -8.70 -20.78 -8.21
C TYR A 203 -8.09 -20.08 -9.42
N PHE A 204 -7.62 -20.87 -10.38
CA PHE A 204 -7.09 -20.32 -11.62
C PHE A 204 -7.55 -21.09 -12.86
N CYS A 205 -7.58 -20.35 -14.00
CA CYS A 205 -7.68 -20.92 -15.33
C CYS A 205 -6.52 -20.42 -16.16
N LEU A 206 -5.64 -21.32 -16.60
CA LEU A 206 -4.50 -21.03 -17.45
C LEU A 206 -4.81 -21.52 -18.87
N ARG A 207 -4.56 -20.65 -19.87
CA ARG A 207 -4.60 -21.04 -21.30
C ARG A 207 -3.30 -20.69 -22.01
N LEU A 208 -2.82 -21.63 -22.87
CA LEU A 208 -1.64 -21.47 -23.71
C LEU A 208 -2.03 -21.26 -25.17
N SER A 209 -1.25 -20.42 -25.89
CA SER A 209 -1.40 -20.28 -27.36
C SER A 209 -0.90 -21.49 -28.16
N GLU A 210 -0.05 -22.33 -27.54
CA GLU A 210 0.47 -23.57 -28.15
C GLU A 210 -0.18 -24.80 -27.50
N PRO A 211 -0.42 -25.89 -28.28
CA PRO A 211 -1.00 -27.11 -27.71
C PRO A 211 0.02 -27.87 -26.84
N ILE A 212 -0.42 -28.30 -25.68
CA ILE A 212 0.30 -29.20 -24.77
C ILE A 212 0.43 -30.56 -25.47
N THR A 213 1.64 -31.09 -25.57
CA THR A 213 1.93 -32.39 -26.18
C THR A 213 2.15 -33.49 -25.13
N ARG A 214 2.59 -33.13 -23.95
CA ARG A 214 2.90 -34.02 -22.81
C ARG A 214 2.82 -33.22 -21.51
N VAL A 215 2.46 -33.87 -20.42
CA VAL A 215 2.57 -33.35 -19.06
C VAL A 215 3.57 -34.20 -18.27
N GLU A 216 4.26 -33.55 -17.34
CA GLU A 216 5.04 -34.17 -16.27
C GLU A 216 4.45 -33.67 -14.96
N SER A 217 4.18 -34.54 -14.02
CA SER A 217 3.47 -34.20 -12.78
C SER A 217 4.29 -34.56 -11.54
N TYR A 218 4.14 -33.75 -10.50
CA TYR A 218 4.67 -34.00 -9.16
C TYR A 218 3.53 -33.79 -8.14
N CYS A 219 3.35 -34.77 -7.28
CA CYS A 219 2.34 -34.71 -6.23
C CYS A 219 2.95 -35.22 -4.94
N ASP A 220 3.13 -34.35 -3.97
CA ASP A 220 3.76 -34.57 -2.66
C ASP A 220 5.18 -35.17 -2.75
N THR A 221 5.31 -36.45 -3.07
CA THR A 221 6.59 -37.16 -3.22
C THR A 221 6.68 -37.99 -4.50
N SER A 222 5.63 -37.95 -5.32
CA SER A 222 5.50 -38.83 -6.48
C SER A 222 5.64 -38.06 -7.78
N ILE A 223 6.50 -38.54 -8.67
CA ILE A 223 6.64 -38.02 -10.03
C ILE A 223 5.88 -38.94 -11.00
N GLY A 224 5.12 -38.35 -11.92
CA GLY A 224 4.29 -39.04 -12.89
C GLY A 224 4.02 -38.25 -14.16
N SER A 225 2.92 -38.57 -14.82
CA SER A 225 2.46 -37.91 -16.04
C SER A 225 0.93 -37.81 -16.09
N GLU A 226 0.33 -37.72 -14.94
CA GLU A 226 -1.12 -37.61 -14.77
C GLU A 226 -1.58 -36.21 -15.18
N ASN A 227 -2.71 -36.16 -15.93
CA ASN A 227 -3.34 -34.90 -16.31
C ASN A 227 -4.10 -34.21 -15.17
N GLU A 228 -4.33 -34.91 -14.07
CA GLU A 228 -4.97 -34.42 -12.86
C GLU A 228 -4.21 -34.94 -11.62
N ILE A 229 -3.80 -34.02 -10.77
CA ILE A 229 -3.12 -34.27 -9.50
C ILE A 229 -3.74 -33.43 -8.39
N LYS A 230 -3.76 -33.97 -7.19
CA LYS A 230 -4.30 -33.31 -5.99
C LYS A 230 -3.51 -33.76 -4.77
N GLY A 231 -3.03 -32.81 -3.98
CA GLY A 231 -2.21 -33.07 -2.80
C GLY A 231 -2.02 -31.80 -1.96
N GLU A 232 -1.05 -31.82 -1.07
CA GLU A 232 -0.59 -30.63 -0.35
C GLU A 232 0.33 -29.82 -1.26
N THR A 233 1.22 -30.50 -1.99
CA THR A 233 2.17 -29.87 -2.90
C THR A 233 2.05 -30.46 -4.30
N THR A 234 1.50 -29.70 -5.24
CA THR A 234 1.38 -30.15 -6.62
C THR A 234 2.13 -29.23 -7.56
N LYS A 235 2.86 -29.86 -8.54
CA LYS A 235 3.56 -29.14 -9.61
C LYS A 235 3.31 -29.88 -10.94
N MET A 236 3.29 -29.13 -12.03
CA MET A 236 3.09 -29.71 -13.37
C MET A 236 3.93 -28.99 -14.40
N VAL A 237 4.64 -29.73 -15.25
CA VAL A 237 5.32 -29.19 -16.42
C VAL A 237 4.50 -29.50 -17.66
N LEU A 238 4.09 -28.45 -18.36
CA LEU A 238 3.40 -28.53 -19.64
C LEU A 238 4.43 -28.48 -20.77
N ARG A 239 4.56 -29.56 -21.56
CA ARG A 239 5.54 -29.63 -22.67
C ARG A 239 4.90 -29.31 -24.01
N PHE A 240 5.60 -28.53 -24.80
CA PHE A 240 5.19 -28.14 -26.16
C PHE A 240 6.40 -27.79 -27.06
N PRO A 241 6.29 -27.84 -28.38
CA PRO A 241 7.34 -27.35 -29.27
C PRO A 241 7.30 -25.81 -29.35
N ALA A 242 8.46 -25.16 -29.31
CA ALA A 242 8.56 -23.71 -29.46
C ALA A 242 9.55 -23.30 -30.53
N LYS A 243 9.33 -22.11 -31.10
CA LYS A 243 10.21 -21.43 -32.05
C LYS A 243 10.43 -19.98 -31.64
N ARG A 244 11.65 -19.48 -31.71
CA ARG A 244 11.99 -18.09 -31.37
C ARG A 244 11.19 -17.07 -32.20
N SER A 245 10.85 -17.39 -33.43
CA SER A 245 10.05 -16.51 -34.29
C SER A 245 8.56 -16.46 -33.93
N ARG A 246 8.10 -17.31 -32.98
CA ARG A 246 6.71 -17.40 -32.55
C ARG A 246 6.63 -17.49 -31.03
N PRO A 247 6.58 -16.35 -30.36
CA PRO A 247 6.43 -16.32 -28.88
C PRO A 247 5.17 -17.04 -28.42
N VAL A 248 5.26 -17.69 -27.27
CA VAL A 248 4.15 -18.38 -26.62
C VAL A 248 3.46 -17.42 -25.66
N THR A 249 2.17 -17.21 -25.85
CA THR A 249 1.36 -16.42 -24.91
C THR A 249 0.65 -17.33 -23.94
N VAL A 250 0.72 -16.99 -22.67
CA VAL A 250 0.01 -17.66 -21.57
C VAL A 250 -0.86 -16.62 -20.88
N LYS A 251 -2.08 -16.97 -20.55
CA LYS A 251 -2.99 -16.11 -19.79
C LYS A 251 -3.59 -16.90 -18.63
N VAL A 252 -3.63 -16.27 -17.47
CA VAL A 252 -4.06 -16.87 -16.21
C VAL A 252 -5.12 -15.98 -15.56
N GLY A 253 -6.38 -16.44 -15.61
CA GLY A 253 -7.47 -15.82 -14.87
C GLY A 253 -7.50 -16.33 -13.43
N LEU A 254 -7.69 -15.45 -12.47
CA LEU A 254 -7.84 -15.75 -11.05
C LEU A 254 -9.29 -15.60 -10.60
N SER A 255 -9.66 -16.31 -9.52
CA SER A 255 -10.92 -16.15 -8.79
C SER A 255 -10.76 -16.65 -7.36
N THR A 256 -11.36 -15.98 -6.39
CA THR A 256 -11.45 -16.48 -5.00
C THR A 256 -12.63 -17.42 -4.80
N VAL A 257 -13.44 -17.65 -5.85
CA VAL A 257 -14.75 -18.33 -5.76
C VAL A 257 -14.69 -19.74 -6.34
N SER A 258 -14.25 -19.89 -7.61
CA SER A 258 -14.26 -21.19 -8.30
C SER A 258 -13.44 -21.17 -9.61
N GLU A 259 -13.19 -22.39 -10.15
CA GLU A 259 -12.63 -22.54 -11.52
C GLU A 259 -13.48 -21.81 -12.57
N GLU A 260 -14.81 -21.90 -12.47
CA GLU A 260 -15.74 -21.26 -13.41
C GLU A 260 -15.65 -19.73 -13.28
N GLY A 261 -15.39 -19.20 -12.08
CA GLY A 261 -15.09 -17.79 -11.82
C GLY A 261 -13.82 -17.36 -12.59
N ALA A 262 -12.74 -18.11 -12.41
CA ALA A 262 -11.47 -17.85 -13.10
C ALA A 262 -11.60 -17.93 -14.63
N ILE A 263 -12.39 -18.90 -15.14
CA ILE A 263 -12.69 -19.02 -16.59
C ILE A 263 -13.46 -17.77 -17.07
N ARG A 264 -14.50 -17.35 -16.36
CA ARG A 264 -15.31 -16.16 -16.71
C ARG A 264 -14.46 -14.89 -16.72
N ASN A 265 -13.62 -14.73 -15.72
CA ASN A 265 -12.70 -13.57 -15.64
C ASN A 265 -11.76 -13.54 -16.82
N LEU A 266 -11.14 -14.66 -17.16
CA LEU A 266 -10.24 -14.79 -18.27
C LEU A 266 -10.94 -14.52 -19.62
N GLU A 267 -12.13 -15.04 -19.84
CA GLU A 267 -12.90 -14.87 -21.08
C GLU A 267 -13.42 -13.43 -21.24
N ALA A 268 -13.80 -12.78 -20.16
CA ALA A 268 -14.29 -11.42 -20.18
C ALA A 268 -13.19 -10.39 -20.45
N GLU A 269 -12.03 -10.55 -19.78
CA GLU A 269 -10.96 -9.54 -19.83
C GLU A 269 -9.94 -9.78 -20.94
N MET A 270 -9.69 -11.04 -21.30
CA MET A 270 -8.76 -11.40 -22.38
C MET A 270 -9.33 -12.50 -23.31
N PRO A 271 -10.33 -12.20 -24.13
CA PRO A 271 -10.92 -13.18 -25.04
C PRO A 271 -9.94 -13.60 -26.17
N GLY A 272 -9.02 -12.72 -26.54
CA GLY A 272 -8.01 -12.94 -27.59
C GLY A 272 -6.64 -13.34 -27.06
N TRP A 273 -5.61 -13.15 -27.92
CA TRP A 273 -4.21 -13.48 -27.66
C TRP A 273 -3.25 -12.28 -27.89
N ASP A 274 -3.78 -11.06 -28.04
CA ASP A 274 -2.97 -9.87 -28.35
C ASP A 274 -2.37 -9.29 -27.06
N PHE A 275 -1.18 -9.75 -26.70
CA PHE A 275 -0.39 -9.27 -25.57
C PHE A 275 -0.14 -7.75 -25.64
N ASP A 276 0.21 -7.25 -26.82
CA ASP A 276 0.57 -5.84 -26.97
C ASP A 276 -0.66 -4.92 -26.82
N GLU A 277 -1.86 -5.40 -27.17
CA GLU A 277 -3.09 -4.63 -26.90
C GLU A 277 -3.39 -4.58 -25.41
N VAL A 278 -3.25 -5.68 -24.67
CA VAL A 278 -3.41 -5.67 -23.20
C VAL A 278 -2.40 -4.71 -22.57
N ARG A 279 -1.11 -4.80 -22.91
CA ARG A 279 -0.07 -3.87 -22.45
C ARG A 279 -0.46 -2.41 -22.68
N ARG A 280 -0.94 -2.08 -23.90
CA ARG A 280 -1.39 -0.71 -24.21
C ARG A 280 -2.62 -0.28 -23.41
N GLN A 281 -3.56 -1.19 -23.17
CA GLN A 281 -4.76 -0.90 -22.37
C GLN A 281 -4.39 -0.62 -20.91
N THR A 282 -3.54 -1.44 -20.33
CA THR A 282 -3.05 -1.29 -18.95
C THR A 282 -2.26 0.01 -18.79
N ALA A 283 -1.37 0.34 -19.72
CA ALA A 283 -0.65 1.62 -19.72
C ALA A 283 -1.60 2.82 -19.81
N ARG A 284 -2.65 2.74 -20.66
CA ARG A 284 -3.69 3.79 -20.72
C ARG A 284 -4.47 3.92 -19.42
N GLN A 285 -4.80 2.81 -18.77
CA GLN A 285 -5.49 2.81 -17.47
C GLN A 285 -4.62 3.51 -16.42
N TRP A 286 -3.35 3.12 -16.27
CA TRP A 286 -2.40 3.80 -15.39
C TRP A 286 -2.28 5.29 -15.70
N ASN A 287 -2.12 5.65 -16.96
CA ASN A 287 -2.00 7.06 -17.35
C ASN A 287 -3.25 7.89 -16.98
N ASN A 288 -4.44 7.28 -17.01
CA ASN A 288 -5.68 7.98 -16.59
C ASN A 288 -5.70 8.26 -15.07
N TYR A 289 -5.16 7.36 -14.25
CA TYR A 289 -4.99 7.59 -12.81
C TYR A 289 -3.90 8.63 -12.55
N LEU A 290 -2.72 8.48 -13.14
CA LEU A 290 -1.59 9.39 -12.92
C LEU A 290 -1.90 10.84 -13.29
N LYS A 291 -2.75 11.07 -14.29
CA LYS A 291 -3.18 12.42 -14.73
C LYS A 291 -4.02 13.20 -13.71
N ARG A 292 -4.47 12.56 -12.63
CA ARG A 292 -5.14 13.32 -11.55
C ARG A 292 -4.20 14.34 -10.92
N VAL A 293 -2.89 14.15 -11.04
CA VAL A 293 -1.88 15.11 -10.55
C VAL A 293 -0.84 15.38 -11.64
N GLU A 294 -0.80 16.62 -12.12
CA GLU A 294 0.24 17.09 -13.03
C GLU A 294 1.25 17.96 -12.26
N ILE A 295 2.56 17.78 -12.50
CA ILE A 295 3.59 18.49 -11.76
C ILE A 295 4.63 19.16 -12.67
N VAL A 296 5.22 20.26 -12.17
CA VAL A 296 6.48 20.81 -12.63
C VAL A 296 7.52 20.55 -11.53
N PRO A 297 8.34 19.52 -11.65
CA PRO A 297 9.33 19.16 -10.63
C PRO A 297 10.52 20.11 -10.65
N ARG A 298 11.42 20.00 -9.66
CA ARG A 298 12.72 20.70 -9.64
C ARG A 298 13.70 20.09 -10.63
N ASP A 299 13.65 18.78 -10.80
CA ASP A 299 14.52 17.99 -11.67
C ASP A 299 13.82 16.68 -12.10
N GLU A 300 14.45 15.93 -13.01
CA GLU A 300 13.89 14.70 -13.56
C GLU A 300 13.82 13.57 -12.52
N GLY A 301 14.79 13.48 -11.59
CA GLY A 301 14.78 12.49 -10.53
C GLY A 301 13.55 12.66 -9.63
N GLN A 302 13.19 13.90 -9.29
CA GLN A 302 11.98 14.19 -8.54
C GLN A 302 10.70 13.83 -9.31
N ARG A 303 10.68 14.02 -10.64
CA ARG A 303 9.55 13.62 -11.50
C ARG A 303 9.33 12.12 -11.41
N ILE A 304 10.41 11.33 -11.56
CA ILE A 304 10.38 9.88 -11.46
C ILE A 304 9.90 9.46 -10.06
N SER A 305 10.50 9.98 -8.99
CA SER A 305 10.07 9.66 -7.62
C SER A 305 8.60 10.00 -7.39
N PHE A 306 8.10 11.13 -7.91
CA PHE A 306 6.71 11.56 -7.69
C PHE A 306 5.70 10.63 -8.40
N TYR A 307 5.91 10.33 -9.69
CA TYR A 307 4.99 9.45 -10.41
C TYR A 307 5.12 7.99 -9.98
N THR A 308 6.28 7.57 -9.49
CA THR A 308 6.44 6.26 -8.88
C THR A 308 5.72 6.17 -7.53
N SER A 309 5.80 7.21 -6.68
CA SER A 309 5.00 7.27 -5.46
C SER A 309 3.50 7.26 -5.75
N LEU A 310 3.07 8.00 -6.79
CA LEU A 310 1.68 7.99 -7.21
C LEU A 310 1.23 6.61 -7.74
N TYR A 311 2.13 5.87 -8.39
CA TYR A 311 1.90 4.49 -8.82
C TYR A 311 1.79 3.55 -7.61
N HIS A 312 2.70 3.60 -6.64
CA HIS A 312 2.66 2.76 -5.44
C HIS A 312 1.38 2.98 -4.62
N ALA A 313 0.97 4.24 -4.42
CA ALA A 313 -0.25 4.62 -3.71
C ALA A 313 -1.56 4.15 -4.39
N LEU A 314 -1.49 3.55 -5.57
CA LEU A 314 -2.66 3.07 -6.33
C LEU A 314 -2.60 1.56 -6.62
N ILE A 315 -1.69 0.82 -5.96
CA ILE A 315 -1.59 -0.63 -6.09
C ILE A 315 -2.59 -1.33 -5.17
N MET A 316 -2.69 -0.91 -3.91
CA MET A 316 -3.51 -1.53 -2.86
C MET A 316 -4.54 -0.52 -2.33
N PRO A 317 -5.66 -0.99 -1.70
CA PRO A 317 -6.15 -2.36 -1.55
C PRO A 317 -6.51 -3.05 -2.86
N ASN A 318 -6.60 -4.38 -2.87
CA ASN A 318 -6.74 -5.17 -4.09
C ASN A 318 -8.17 -5.67 -4.32
N LEU A 319 -8.60 -5.65 -5.59
CA LEU A 319 -9.86 -6.22 -6.05
C LEU A 319 -9.95 -7.72 -5.72
N ILE A 320 -11.12 -8.17 -5.23
CA ILE A 320 -11.35 -9.59 -4.94
C ILE A 320 -12.55 -10.18 -5.69
N SER A 321 -13.46 -9.35 -6.18
CA SER A 321 -14.65 -9.84 -6.86
C SER A 321 -14.40 -10.21 -8.32
N ASP A 322 -15.04 -11.31 -8.76
CA ASP A 322 -15.11 -11.74 -10.15
C ASP A 322 -15.88 -10.73 -11.01
N VAL A 323 -15.80 -10.86 -12.34
CA VAL A 323 -16.52 -9.98 -13.28
C VAL A 323 -18.04 -10.03 -13.14
N ASP A 324 -18.59 -11.09 -12.57
CA ASP A 324 -20.02 -11.19 -12.28
C ASP A 324 -20.41 -10.68 -10.89
N GLY A 325 -19.45 -10.15 -10.14
CA GLY A 325 -19.62 -9.61 -8.79
C GLY A 325 -19.53 -10.64 -7.67
N SER A 326 -19.23 -11.90 -7.95
CA SER A 326 -19.07 -12.93 -6.92
C SER A 326 -17.70 -12.79 -6.23
N TYR A 327 -17.65 -13.08 -4.92
CA TYR A 327 -16.41 -13.05 -4.12
C TYR A 327 -16.56 -13.94 -2.87
N SER A 328 -15.45 -14.38 -2.32
CA SER A 328 -15.42 -15.05 -1.02
C SER A 328 -15.42 -13.99 0.09
N GLY A 329 -16.34 -14.11 1.06
CA GLY A 329 -16.44 -13.18 2.18
C GLY A 329 -15.60 -13.56 3.39
N TRP A 330 -15.56 -12.71 4.41
CA TRP A 330 -14.90 -12.96 5.70
C TRP A 330 -15.55 -14.07 6.52
N ASP A 331 -16.80 -14.41 6.22
CA ASP A 331 -17.55 -15.52 6.79
C ASP A 331 -17.30 -16.85 6.05
N HIS A 332 -16.33 -16.88 5.13
CA HIS A 332 -16.01 -18.01 4.25
C HIS A 332 -17.21 -18.47 3.38
N GLN A 333 -18.19 -17.57 3.16
CA GLN A 333 -19.29 -17.83 2.24
C GLN A 333 -19.06 -17.08 0.91
N ILE A 334 -19.68 -17.59 -0.14
CA ILE A 334 -19.67 -16.91 -1.43
C ILE A 334 -20.78 -15.86 -1.45
N HIS A 335 -20.38 -14.63 -1.64
CA HIS A 335 -21.26 -13.47 -1.80
C HIS A 335 -21.28 -12.99 -3.24
N ARG A 336 -22.22 -12.11 -3.55
CA ARG A 336 -22.33 -11.49 -4.85
C ARG A 336 -22.89 -10.07 -4.76
N ASP A 337 -22.13 -9.09 -5.24
CA ASP A 337 -22.60 -7.75 -5.52
C ASP A 337 -22.33 -7.42 -7.00
N SER A 338 -23.38 -7.39 -7.83
CA SER A 338 -23.26 -7.10 -9.26
C SER A 338 -23.12 -5.60 -9.59
N ILE A 339 -23.15 -4.75 -8.57
CA ILE A 339 -23.13 -3.29 -8.70
C ILE A 339 -21.77 -2.73 -8.27
N ARG A 340 -21.23 -3.23 -7.15
CA ARG A 340 -20.00 -2.72 -6.53
C ARG A 340 -18.96 -3.82 -6.49
N PRO A 341 -17.75 -3.57 -7.01
CA PRO A 341 -16.62 -4.45 -6.75
C PRO A 341 -16.20 -4.39 -5.27
N HIS A 342 -15.68 -5.50 -4.75
CA HIS A 342 -15.17 -5.62 -3.38
C HIS A 342 -13.66 -5.77 -3.36
N TYR A 343 -13.05 -5.31 -2.25
CA TYR A 343 -11.61 -5.19 -2.07
C TYR A 343 -11.15 -5.88 -0.78
N THR A 344 -9.86 -6.23 -0.76
CA THR A 344 -9.13 -6.87 0.33
C THR A 344 -7.75 -6.22 0.49
N ASN A 345 -6.98 -6.65 1.48
CA ASN A 345 -5.63 -6.17 1.77
C ASN A 345 -5.64 -4.73 2.31
N PHE A 346 -6.23 -4.58 3.50
CA PHE A 346 -6.33 -3.32 4.22
C PHE A 346 -5.35 -3.26 5.38
N SER A 347 -4.23 -2.57 5.22
CA SER A 347 -3.29 -2.24 6.29
C SER A 347 -3.67 -0.90 6.93
N LEU A 348 -4.76 -0.90 7.71
CA LEU A 348 -5.39 0.34 8.15
C LEU A 348 -4.57 1.13 9.16
N TRP A 349 -3.74 0.48 9.98
CA TRP A 349 -2.80 1.15 10.88
C TRP A 349 -1.86 2.12 10.16
N ASP A 350 -1.46 1.74 8.93
CA ASP A 350 -0.60 2.52 8.07
C ASP A 350 -1.41 3.55 7.27
N THR A 351 -2.42 3.07 6.55
CA THR A 351 -3.05 3.80 5.45
C THR A 351 -4.04 4.89 5.88
N TYR A 352 -4.56 4.85 7.11
CA TYR A 352 -5.47 5.91 7.60
C TYR A 352 -4.81 7.29 7.62
N ARG A 353 -3.47 7.34 7.74
CA ARG A 353 -2.70 8.55 7.99
C ARG A 353 -2.61 9.46 6.77
N ALA A 354 -2.32 8.91 5.59
CA ALA A 354 -2.22 9.68 4.36
C ALA A 354 -2.82 8.98 3.13
N GLU A 355 -2.73 7.65 3.01
CA GLU A 355 -3.20 6.92 1.83
C GLU A 355 -4.71 7.08 1.63
N HIS A 356 -5.54 6.74 2.62
CA HIS A 356 -6.99 6.95 2.52
C HIS A 356 -7.38 8.42 2.39
N PRO A 357 -6.78 9.39 3.13
CA PRO A 357 -6.98 10.81 2.88
C PRO A 357 -6.62 11.27 1.47
N PHE A 358 -5.60 10.65 0.84
CA PHE A 358 -5.20 10.91 -0.53
C PHE A 358 -6.23 10.35 -1.52
N LEU A 359 -6.69 9.12 -1.30
CA LEU A 359 -7.76 8.52 -2.11
C LEU A 359 -9.06 9.31 -1.98
N GLU A 360 -9.46 9.75 -0.78
CA GLU A 360 -10.63 10.58 -0.57
C GLU A 360 -10.54 11.92 -1.30
N LEU A 361 -9.35 12.52 -1.36
CA LEU A 361 -9.14 13.80 -2.03
C LEU A 361 -9.24 13.70 -3.55
N LEU A 362 -8.63 12.68 -4.16
CA LEU A 362 -8.43 12.60 -5.60
C LEU A 362 -9.17 11.45 -6.29
N TYR A 363 -9.52 10.39 -5.57
CA TYR A 363 -10.15 9.18 -6.09
C TYR A 363 -11.34 8.74 -5.20
N PRO A 364 -12.25 9.65 -4.81
CA PRO A 364 -13.36 9.32 -3.90
C PRO A 364 -14.27 8.22 -4.45
N GLU A 365 -14.33 8.05 -5.79
CA GLU A 365 -15.04 6.96 -6.42
C GLU A 365 -14.46 5.58 -6.07
N VAL A 366 -13.14 5.49 -5.86
CA VAL A 366 -12.47 4.27 -5.38
C VAL A 366 -12.60 4.17 -3.86
N ASN A 367 -12.30 5.25 -3.13
CA ASN A 367 -12.36 5.24 -1.66
C ASN A 367 -13.75 4.82 -1.15
N GLY A 368 -14.82 5.29 -1.79
CA GLY A 368 -16.20 4.88 -1.45
C GLY A 368 -16.45 3.38 -1.65
N LEU A 369 -15.83 2.73 -2.65
CA LEU A 369 -15.89 1.28 -2.82
C LEU A 369 -15.12 0.55 -1.72
N LEU A 370 -13.98 1.10 -1.29
CA LEU A 370 -13.20 0.58 -0.16
C LEU A 370 -14.00 0.67 1.14
N MET A 371 -14.66 1.81 1.40
CA MET A 371 -15.53 1.97 2.58
C MET A 371 -16.69 0.96 2.58
N ASN A 372 -17.33 0.74 1.43
CA ASN A 372 -18.36 -0.28 1.31
C ASN A 372 -17.80 -1.69 1.55
N SER A 373 -16.58 -1.99 1.13
CA SER A 373 -15.93 -3.28 1.38
C SER A 373 -15.67 -3.51 2.88
N LEU A 374 -15.26 -2.47 3.62
CA LEU A 374 -15.11 -2.55 5.08
C LEU A 374 -16.44 -2.78 5.79
N LEU A 375 -17.50 -2.09 5.37
CA LEU A 375 -18.85 -2.29 5.92
C LEU A 375 -19.41 -3.67 5.61
N GLU A 376 -19.10 -4.23 4.43
CA GLU A 376 -19.52 -5.58 4.09
C GLU A 376 -18.87 -6.63 5.02
N LYS A 377 -17.58 -6.45 5.37
CA LYS A 377 -16.91 -7.29 6.36
C LYS A 377 -17.63 -7.24 7.73
N HIS A 378 -18.03 -6.04 8.15
CA HIS A 378 -18.84 -5.90 9.37
C HIS A 378 -20.19 -6.60 9.27
N ARG A 379 -20.91 -6.56 8.13
CA ARG A 379 -22.16 -7.29 7.92
C ARG A 379 -21.99 -8.79 8.03
N GLN A 380 -20.86 -9.31 7.53
CA GLN A 380 -20.58 -10.75 7.51
C GLN A 380 -20.17 -11.29 8.88
N THR A 381 -19.42 -10.54 9.67
CA THR A 381 -18.79 -11.05 10.91
C THR A 381 -19.16 -10.28 12.18
N GLY A 382 -19.74 -9.10 12.04
CA GLY A 382 -19.94 -8.15 13.14
C GLY A 382 -18.71 -7.31 13.51
N LEU A 383 -17.57 -7.47 12.80
CA LEU A 383 -16.32 -6.76 13.09
C LEU A 383 -15.91 -5.89 11.92
N LEU A 384 -15.37 -4.70 12.21
CA LEU A 384 -14.59 -3.93 11.25
C LEU A 384 -13.15 -4.46 11.18
N ALA A 385 -12.53 -4.30 10.02
CA ALA A 385 -11.13 -4.73 9.83
C ALA A 385 -10.18 -3.91 10.69
N THR A 386 -9.18 -4.58 11.26
CA THR A 386 -8.02 -3.97 11.92
C THR A 386 -6.80 -4.02 10.99
N ASN A 387 -6.44 -5.25 10.56
CA ASN A 387 -5.33 -5.49 9.64
C ASN A 387 -5.67 -6.73 8.80
N GLU A 388 -6.25 -6.50 7.64
CA GLU A 388 -6.89 -7.53 6.84
C GLU A 388 -6.10 -7.83 5.56
N TYR A 389 -5.79 -9.09 5.35
CA TYR A 389 -5.19 -9.58 4.11
C TYR A 389 -5.85 -10.88 3.65
N GLY A 390 -5.95 -11.05 2.33
CA GLY A 390 -6.47 -12.27 1.73
C GLY A 390 -7.85 -12.68 2.25
N GLN A 391 -8.69 -11.70 2.64
CA GLN A 391 -10.03 -11.90 3.20
C GLN A 391 -10.02 -12.49 4.62
N CYS A 392 -8.91 -12.36 5.34
CA CYS A 392 -8.80 -12.76 6.74
C CYS A 392 -8.32 -11.61 7.59
N GLU A 393 -8.87 -11.49 8.80
CA GLU A 393 -8.29 -10.63 9.82
C GLU A 393 -7.02 -11.27 10.39
N THR A 394 -5.90 -10.58 10.33
CA THR A 394 -4.61 -11.10 10.83
C THR A 394 -4.35 -10.75 12.29
N TRP A 395 -5.04 -9.73 12.83
CA TRP A 395 -4.79 -9.16 14.15
C TRP A 395 -3.32 -8.77 14.36
N CYS A 396 -2.59 -8.44 13.30
CA CYS A 396 -1.17 -8.11 13.38
C CYS A 396 -0.97 -6.76 14.08
N MET A 397 -1.63 -5.72 13.58
CA MET A 397 -1.46 -4.36 14.06
C MET A 397 -2.48 -3.98 15.14
N ILE A 398 -2.25 -2.82 15.77
CA ILE A 398 -3.07 -2.23 16.82
C ILE A 398 -4.04 -1.18 16.25
N GLY A 399 -4.95 -0.68 17.09
CA GLY A 399 -5.97 0.33 16.74
C GLY A 399 -7.19 -0.28 16.05
N ASN A 400 -8.16 0.58 15.75
CA ASN A 400 -9.41 0.26 15.06
C ASN A 400 -9.63 1.23 13.90
N HIS A 401 -8.62 1.38 13.05
CA HIS A 401 -8.54 2.50 12.09
C HIS A 401 -9.52 2.41 10.91
N ALA A 402 -10.31 1.33 10.78
CA ALA A 402 -11.53 1.36 9.98
C ALA A 402 -12.52 2.44 10.47
N VAL A 403 -12.51 2.73 11.79
CA VAL A 403 -13.25 3.84 12.41
C VAL A 403 -12.82 5.17 11.80
N ASP A 404 -11.52 5.38 11.69
CA ASP A 404 -10.93 6.63 11.21
C ASP A 404 -11.26 6.90 9.75
N VAL A 405 -11.06 5.89 8.88
CA VAL A 405 -11.27 6.06 7.45
C VAL A 405 -12.75 6.22 7.10
N LEU A 406 -13.66 5.52 7.81
CA LEU A 406 -15.11 5.69 7.67
C LEU A 406 -15.56 7.08 8.15
N ALA A 407 -15.04 7.53 9.30
CA ALA A 407 -15.35 8.86 9.83
C ALA A 407 -14.80 9.97 8.94
N ASP A 408 -13.58 9.83 8.41
CA ASP A 408 -12.95 10.80 7.50
C ASP A 408 -13.76 10.95 6.21
N ALA A 409 -14.09 9.85 5.54
CA ALA A 409 -14.89 9.84 4.32
C ALA A 409 -16.28 10.48 4.56
N PHE A 410 -16.99 10.08 5.62
CA PHE A 410 -18.29 10.65 5.98
C PHE A 410 -18.22 12.16 6.22
N LEU A 411 -17.25 12.64 7.00
CA LEU A 411 -17.14 14.07 7.35
C LEU A 411 -16.69 14.94 6.18
N LYS A 412 -16.00 14.36 5.20
CA LYS A 412 -15.68 15.01 3.93
C LYS A 412 -16.83 15.00 2.93
N GLY A 413 -17.89 14.25 3.22
CA GLY A 413 -19.14 14.28 2.47
C GLY A 413 -19.32 13.14 1.49
N ASP A 414 -18.61 12.03 1.66
CA ASP A 414 -18.86 10.81 0.89
C ASP A 414 -20.27 10.27 1.22
N THR A 415 -21.04 10.03 0.19
CA THR A 415 -22.42 9.50 0.25
C THR A 415 -22.55 8.12 -0.40
N SER A 416 -21.43 7.47 -0.70
CA SER A 416 -21.40 6.17 -1.37
C SER A 416 -21.85 5.01 -0.46
N PHE A 417 -21.86 5.23 0.86
CA PHE A 417 -22.30 4.28 1.88
C PHE A 417 -23.37 4.89 2.83
N ASP A 418 -24.06 4.03 3.57
CA ASP A 418 -25.05 4.45 4.56
C ASP A 418 -24.36 4.96 5.83
N ALA A 419 -24.50 6.23 6.13
CA ALA A 419 -23.85 6.88 7.27
C ALA A 419 -24.34 6.35 8.63
N ALA A 420 -25.63 5.98 8.75
CA ALA A 420 -26.17 5.44 10.00
C ALA A 420 -25.63 4.02 10.25
N GLU A 421 -25.59 3.19 9.22
CA GLU A 421 -24.97 1.85 9.29
C GLU A 421 -23.47 1.94 9.61
N ALA A 422 -22.75 2.83 8.95
CA ALA A 422 -21.33 3.06 9.20
C ALA A 422 -21.09 3.51 10.65
N TYR A 423 -21.95 4.37 11.18
CA TYR A 423 -21.85 4.81 12.57
C TYR A 423 -22.10 3.67 13.57
N GLU A 424 -23.09 2.81 13.33
CA GLU A 424 -23.33 1.65 14.20
C GLU A 424 -22.13 0.67 14.17
N ALA A 425 -21.50 0.47 13.01
CA ALA A 425 -20.27 -0.32 12.88
C ALA A 425 -19.09 0.31 13.63
N VAL A 426 -18.89 1.62 13.50
CA VAL A 426 -17.89 2.40 14.23
C VAL A 426 -18.12 2.30 15.74
N LYS A 427 -19.33 2.55 16.22
CA LYS A 427 -19.67 2.45 17.63
C LYS A 427 -19.44 1.04 18.18
N HIS A 428 -19.82 0.02 17.40
CA HIS A 428 -19.62 -1.38 17.77
C HIS A 428 -18.12 -1.70 17.91
N ALA A 429 -17.27 -1.32 16.96
CA ALA A 429 -15.82 -1.55 17.02
C ALA A 429 -15.17 -0.89 18.25
N MET A 430 -15.70 0.27 18.69
CA MET A 430 -15.21 1.01 19.84
C MET A 430 -15.79 0.58 21.20
N THR A 431 -16.65 -0.46 21.21
CA THR A 431 -17.34 -0.93 22.42
C THR A 431 -17.42 -2.44 22.56
N CYS A 432 -17.18 -3.21 21.49
CA CYS A 432 -17.14 -4.68 21.56
C CYS A 432 -15.71 -5.19 21.81
N GLU A 433 -15.60 -6.25 22.62
CA GLU A 433 -14.33 -6.91 22.88
C GLU A 433 -13.86 -7.69 21.63
N HIS A 434 -12.59 -7.55 21.31
CA HIS A 434 -11.92 -8.36 20.27
C HIS A 434 -10.40 -8.49 20.61
N PRO A 435 -9.61 -9.33 19.90
CA PRO A 435 -8.22 -9.62 20.28
C PRO A 435 -7.31 -8.40 20.49
N LYS A 436 -7.58 -7.27 19.83
CA LYS A 436 -6.80 -6.04 19.97
C LYS A 436 -7.44 -4.98 20.87
N SER A 437 -8.67 -5.20 21.38
CA SER A 437 -9.41 -4.21 22.17
C SER A 437 -10.07 -4.83 23.38
N ASP A 438 -9.50 -4.60 24.57
CA ASP A 438 -10.03 -4.93 25.89
C ASP A 438 -10.65 -3.64 26.47
N TRP A 439 -11.87 -3.33 26.00
CA TRP A 439 -12.58 -2.10 26.38
C TRP A 439 -12.99 -2.08 27.83
N GLU A 440 -13.28 -3.22 28.47
CA GLU A 440 -13.59 -3.28 29.90
C GLU A 440 -12.41 -2.80 30.74
N THR A 441 -11.21 -3.29 30.46
CA THR A 441 -9.98 -2.84 31.11
C THR A 441 -9.65 -1.38 30.79
N TYR A 442 -9.83 -0.96 29.54
CA TYR A 442 -9.59 0.43 29.14
C TYR A 442 -10.53 1.42 29.84
N ASP A 443 -11.82 1.12 29.91
CA ASP A 443 -12.81 1.98 30.57
C ASP A 443 -12.60 2.06 32.08
N LEU A 444 -12.16 0.94 32.72
CA LEU A 444 -11.88 0.89 34.15
C LEU A 444 -10.69 1.77 34.54
N HIS A 445 -9.62 1.74 33.76
CA HIS A 445 -8.36 2.41 34.11
C HIS A 445 -8.14 3.74 33.40
N GLY A 446 -8.76 3.94 32.21
CA GLY A 446 -8.51 5.04 31.31
C GLY A 446 -7.20 4.86 30.54
N TYR A 447 -6.70 3.63 30.40
CA TYR A 447 -5.55 3.21 29.59
C TYR A 447 -5.43 1.68 29.68
N PHE A 448 -4.64 1.06 28.82
CA PHE A 448 -4.25 -0.34 28.92
C PHE A 448 -3.08 -0.50 29.91
N PRO A 449 -3.26 -1.14 31.08
CA PRO A 449 -2.18 -1.35 32.04
C PRO A 449 -1.16 -2.38 31.52
N TYR A 450 0.15 -2.13 31.74
CA TYR A 450 1.20 -3.06 31.28
C TYR A 450 1.25 -4.39 32.06
N ASP A 451 0.60 -4.48 33.22
CA ASP A 451 0.46 -5.68 34.04
C ASP A 451 -0.85 -6.43 33.82
N SER A 452 -1.70 -5.98 32.89
CA SER A 452 -2.81 -6.73 32.33
C SER A 452 -2.32 -7.68 31.23
N SER A 453 -3.23 -8.40 30.58
CA SER A 453 -2.90 -9.29 29.47
C SER A 453 -2.43 -8.56 28.19
N SER A 454 -2.44 -7.22 28.20
CA SER A 454 -2.21 -6.42 27.00
C SER A 454 -0.73 -6.14 26.80
N LEU A 455 -0.14 -6.69 25.75
CA LEU A 455 1.09 -6.18 25.15
C LEU A 455 0.82 -4.81 24.51
N GLU A 456 1.88 -4.05 24.24
CA GLU A 456 1.81 -2.75 23.53
C GLU A 456 0.95 -1.71 24.26
N SER A 457 0.94 -1.78 25.59
CA SER A 457 0.02 -1.05 26.47
C SER A 457 -0.04 0.46 26.20
N VAL A 458 1.11 1.11 25.94
CA VAL A 458 1.18 2.55 25.64
C VAL A 458 0.65 2.82 24.24
N SER A 459 1.17 2.13 23.23
CA SER A 459 0.77 2.35 21.84
C SER A 459 -0.73 2.12 21.62
N ARG A 460 -1.28 1.02 22.13
CA ARG A 460 -2.73 0.74 22.09
C ARG A 460 -3.57 1.81 22.76
N THR A 461 -3.10 2.38 23.88
CA THR A 461 -3.79 3.50 24.53
C THR A 461 -3.79 4.76 23.66
N MET A 462 -2.65 5.05 23.01
CA MET A 462 -2.51 6.24 22.19
C MET A 462 -3.39 6.14 20.93
N GLU A 463 -3.41 4.97 20.27
CA GLU A 463 -4.29 4.71 19.10
C GLU A 463 -5.77 4.76 19.49
N ALA A 464 -6.16 4.08 20.58
CA ALA A 464 -7.53 4.14 21.07
C ALA A 464 -8.03 5.57 21.34
N CYS A 465 -7.16 6.48 21.77
CA CYS A 465 -7.52 7.89 21.94
C CYS A 465 -7.82 8.58 20.61
N TYR A 466 -7.13 8.21 19.55
CA TYR A 466 -7.39 8.74 18.22
C TYR A 466 -8.67 8.17 17.62
N ASP A 467 -8.85 6.84 17.68
CA ASP A 467 -10.07 6.16 17.24
C ASP A 467 -11.32 6.73 17.96
N ASP A 468 -11.21 6.93 19.29
CA ASP A 468 -12.26 7.56 20.11
C ASP A 468 -12.61 8.99 19.62
N TYR A 469 -11.59 9.78 19.27
CA TYR A 469 -11.81 11.10 18.71
C TYR A 469 -12.56 11.02 17.38
N CYS A 470 -12.17 10.10 16.48
CA CYS A 470 -12.83 9.92 15.18
C CYS A 470 -14.30 9.50 15.34
N ALA A 471 -14.56 8.52 16.21
CA ALA A 471 -15.91 8.11 16.57
C ALA A 471 -16.74 9.27 17.16
N ALA A 472 -16.12 10.09 18.02
CA ALA A 472 -16.78 11.27 18.58
C ALA A 472 -17.17 12.30 17.52
N GLN A 473 -16.28 12.58 16.54
CA GLN A 473 -16.61 13.54 15.47
C GLN A 473 -17.77 13.03 14.61
N MET A 474 -17.80 11.75 14.29
CA MET A 474 -18.91 11.14 13.55
C MET A 474 -20.23 11.18 14.35
N ALA A 475 -20.19 10.81 15.64
CA ALA A 475 -21.32 10.92 16.56
C ALA A 475 -21.90 12.34 16.62
N LYS A 476 -21.02 13.33 16.76
CA LYS A 476 -21.39 14.75 16.77
C LYS A 476 -22.12 15.18 15.49
N ALA A 477 -21.57 14.81 14.34
CA ALA A 477 -22.14 15.18 13.04
C ALA A 477 -23.51 14.53 12.80
N LEU A 478 -23.76 13.35 13.38
CA LEU A 478 -25.04 12.64 13.32
C LEU A 478 -26.01 13.01 14.46
N GLY A 479 -25.58 13.83 15.43
CA GLY A 479 -26.44 14.29 16.54
C GLY A 479 -26.57 13.30 17.71
N HIS A 480 -25.64 12.35 17.85
CA HIS A 480 -25.57 11.40 18.97
C HIS A 480 -24.80 12.00 20.15
N GLU A 481 -25.42 12.93 20.89
CA GLU A 481 -24.78 13.75 21.92
C GLU A 481 -24.19 12.94 23.10
N GLU A 482 -24.84 11.85 23.50
CA GLU A 482 -24.34 10.98 24.60
C GLU A 482 -23.06 10.25 24.17
N ASP A 483 -23.04 9.69 22.98
CA ASP A 483 -21.89 9.01 22.40
C ASP A 483 -20.74 10.01 22.13
N TYR A 484 -21.07 11.21 21.63
CA TYR A 484 -20.09 12.29 21.48
C TYR A 484 -19.40 12.61 22.82
N ALA A 485 -20.18 12.75 23.89
CA ALA A 485 -19.63 13.04 25.21
C ALA A 485 -18.79 11.86 25.75
N PHE A 486 -19.21 10.62 25.49
CA PHE A 486 -18.50 9.41 25.92
C PHE A 486 -17.15 9.29 25.21
N PHE A 487 -17.12 9.26 23.91
CA PHE A 487 -15.90 9.11 23.12
C PHE A 487 -14.96 10.31 23.25
N SER A 488 -15.47 11.56 23.30
CA SER A 488 -14.65 12.75 23.53
C SER A 488 -13.90 12.71 24.88
N ARG A 489 -14.50 12.11 25.91
CA ARG A 489 -13.82 11.93 27.20
C ARG A 489 -12.72 10.89 27.11
N ARG A 490 -12.97 9.76 26.44
CA ARG A 490 -12.00 8.69 26.25
C ARG A 490 -10.81 9.15 25.39
N ALA A 491 -11.04 9.98 24.39
CA ALA A 491 -10.00 10.59 23.55
C ALA A 491 -8.95 11.39 24.33
N GLN A 492 -9.22 11.78 25.59
CA GLN A 492 -8.29 12.47 26.46
C GLN A 492 -7.44 11.53 27.34
N ASN A 493 -7.62 10.23 27.23
CA ASN A 493 -6.97 9.23 28.07
C ASN A 493 -5.45 9.16 27.89
N TYR A 494 -4.89 9.63 26.76
CA TYR A 494 -3.45 9.76 26.56
C TYR A 494 -2.75 10.48 27.71
N ARG A 495 -3.44 11.42 28.40
CA ARG A 495 -2.93 12.17 29.57
C ARG A 495 -2.58 11.28 30.74
N ASN A 496 -3.22 10.10 30.87
CA ASN A 496 -2.95 9.15 31.94
C ASN A 496 -1.57 8.50 31.81
N LEU A 497 -1.00 8.46 30.60
CA LEU A 497 0.31 7.87 30.32
C LEU A 497 1.44 8.91 30.17
N PHE A 498 1.14 10.21 30.28
CA PHE A 498 2.17 11.24 30.19
C PHE A 498 2.85 11.43 31.57
N ASP A 499 4.17 11.19 31.59
CA ASP A 499 5.00 11.43 32.80
C ASP A 499 5.59 12.84 32.71
N ASP A 500 5.06 13.77 33.55
CA ASP A 500 5.47 15.18 33.58
C ASP A 500 6.97 15.37 33.88
N ARG A 501 7.58 14.43 34.63
CA ARG A 501 9.02 14.50 34.96
C ARG A 501 9.90 14.18 33.76
N LEU A 502 9.50 13.17 32.97
CA LEU A 502 10.23 12.76 31.77
C LEU A 502 9.81 13.56 30.55
N GLN A 503 8.62 14.19 30.61
CA GLN A 503 7.95 14.82 29.47
C GLN A 503 7.84 13.83 28.31
N MET A 504 7.32 12.65 28.59
CA MET A 504 7.15 11.54 27.63
C MET A 504 6.01 10.64 28.10
N VAL A 505 5.45 9.88 27.17
CA VAL A 505 4.57 8.76 27.51
C VAL A 505 5.36 7.63 28.16
N ARG A 506 4.75 7.01 29.16
CA ARG A 506 5.37 5.95 29.96
C ARG A 506 4.33 4.91 30.38
N PRO A 507 4.66 3.61 30.41
CA PRO A 507 3.71 2.57 30.81
C PRO A 507 3.32 2.69 32.28
N ARG A 508 2.04 2.43 32.59
CA ARG A 508 1.47 2.32 33.93
C ARG A 508 0.85 0.96 34.17
N ASN A 509 0.91 0.49 35.43
CA ASN A 509 0.20 -0.71 35.88
C ASN A 509 -1.25 -0.42 36.30
N SER A 510 -2.02 -1.48 36.61
CA SER A 510 -3.40 -1.39 37.10
C SER A 510 -3.58 -0.60 38.42
N GLN A 511 -2.50 -0.40 39.18
CA GLN A 511 -2.47 0.40 40.40
C GLN A 511 -2.02 1.85 40.15
N ARG A 512 -1.94 2.29 38.93
CA ARG A 512 -1.49 3.64 38.49
C ARG A 512 -0.02 3.95 38.80
N GLN A 513 0.83 2.95 39.01
CA GLN A 513 2.25 3.12 39.19
C GLN A 513 3.00 3.06 37.90
N TRP A 514 4.02 3.89 37.72
CA TRP A 514 4.90 3.88 36.58
C TRP A 514 5.75 2.60 36.55
N LYS A 515 6.00 2.07 35.37
CA LYS A 515 6.89 0.93 35.17
C LYS A 515 8.32 1.28 35.54
N GLU A 516 8.96 0.45 36.40
CA GLU A 516 10.36 0.55 36.79
C GLU A 516 11.07 -0.82 36.70
N PRO A 517 12.31 -0.89 36.17
CA PRO A 517 13.02 0.19 35.48
C PRO A 517 12.40 0.55 34.15
N PHE A 518 12.58 1.80 33.67
CA PHE A 518 12.11 2.26 32.39
C PHE A 518 13.25 2.86 31.56
N ASN A 519 13.44 2.35 30.32
CA ASN A 519 14.39 2.88 29.36
C ASN A 519 13.62 3.47 28.16
N PRO A 520 13.57 4.80 27.99
CA PRO A 520 12.83 5.43 26.91
C PRO A 520 13.40 5.15 25.50
N ASN A 521 14.63 4.62 25.40
CA ASN A 521 15.28 4.28 24.13
C ASN A 521 15.04 2.81 23.72
N GLN A 522 14.44 1.98 24.59
CA GLN A 522 14.19 0.58 24.28
C GLN A 522 13.14 0.45 23.19
N LEU A 523 13.55 -0.07 22.02
CA LEU A 523 12.63 -0.44 20.95
C LEU A 523 11.87 -1.72 21.30
N ASN A 524 10.64 -1.79 20.88
CA ASN A 524 9.76 -2.96 20.93
C ASN A 524 9.16 -3.20 19.55
N ALA A 525 8.77 -4.44 19.30
CA ALA A 525 8.05 -4.86 18.09
C ALA A 525 6.93 -5.83 18.48
N GLY A 526 5.86 -5.32 19.10
CA GLY A 526 4.74 -6.13 19.57
C GLY A 526 4.98 -6.95 20.84
N ASN A 527 6.18 -6.94 21.39
CA ASN A 527 6.58 -7.77 22.56
C ASN A 527 6.83 -6.97 23.85
N GLY A 528 6.42 -5.70 23.89
CA GLY A 528 6.63 -4.80 25.03
C GLY A 528 5.49 -3.82 25.19
N ASP A 529 5.80 -2.59 25.59
CA ASP A 529 4.81 -1.54 25.85
C ASP A 529 4.53 -0.65 24.62
N PHE A 530 5.38 -0.75 23.59
CA PHE A 530 5.30 0.04 22.37
C PHE A 530 5.21 -0.88 21.15
N THR A 531 4.49 -0.46 20.14
CA THR A 531 4.44 -1.07 18.83
C THR A 531 5.53 -0.44 17.99
N GLU A 532 6.43 -1.24 17.43
CA GLU A 532 7.44 -0.82 16.46
C GLU A 532 8.09 0.53 16.79
N GLY A 533 8.57 0.64 18.01
CA GLY A 533 9.11 1.92 18.47
C GLY A 533 9.44 1.96 19.95
N ASN A 534 9.62 3.18 20.45
CA ASN A 534 9.91 3.48 21.83
C ASN A 534 9.20 4.76 22.30
N ALA A 535 9.48 5.19 23.53
CA ALA A 535 8.83 6.38 24.08
C ALA A 535 9.13 7.68 23.30
N TRP A 536 10.26 7.77 22.59
CA TRP A 536 10.58 8.93 21.79
C TRP A 536 9.67 9.07 20.58
N GLN A 537 9.34 7.97 19.87
CA GLN A 537 8.44 8.02 18.73
C GLN A 537 6.98 8.20 19.18
N TRP A 538 6.55 7.47 20.21
CA TRP A 538 5.15 7.44 20.63
C TRP A 538 4.66 8.63 21.44
N THR A 539 5.55 9.44 22.04
CA THR A 539 5.15 10.64 22.81
C THR A 539 4.33 11.65 21.99
N TRP A 540 4.49 11.66 20.68
CA TRP A 540 3.87 12.64 19.80
C TRP A 540 2.57 12.16 19.16
N HIS A 541 2.15 10.93 19.45
CA HIS A 541 0.96 10.30 18.85
C HIS A 541 -0.34 10.83 19.52
N VAL A 542 -0.57 12.15 19.39
CA VAL A 542 -1.75 12.88 19.86
C VAL A 542 -2.18 13.89 18.77
N GLN A 543 -2.29 13.40 17.53
CA GLN A 543 -2.62 14.23 16.37
C GLN A 543 -4.00 14.88 16.45
N HIS A 544 -4.93 14.30 17.21
CA HIS A 544 -6.28 14.81 17.43
C HIS A 544 -6.36 15.97 18.44
N ASP A 545 -5.37 16.12 19.32
CA ASP A 545 -5.34 17.16 20.36
C ASP A 545 -3.94 17.78 20.50
N ALA A 546 -3.39 18.25 19.36
CA ALA A 546 -2.04 18.84 19.33
C ALA A 546 -1.88 20.03 20.31
N GLU A 547 -2.92 20.84 20.50
CA GLU A 547 -2.92 21.94 21.49
C GLU A 547 -2.91 21.40 22.92
N GLY A 548 -3.68 20.35 23.20
CA GLY A 548 -3.65 19.67 24.50
C GLY A 548 -2.29 19.04 24.78
N LEU A 549 -1.66 18.43 23.79
CA LEU A 549 -0.31 17.90 23.92
C LEU A 549 0.71 19.02 24.20
N ILE A 550 0.70 20.12 23.45
CA ILE A 550 1.57 21.29 23.70
C ILE A 550 1.41 21.80 25.14
N ASN A 551 0.19 21.83 25.63
CA ASN A 551 -0.10 22.28 27.01
C ASN A 551 0.46 21.33 28.08
N GLN A 552 0.61 20.03 27.81
CA GLN A 552 1.25 19.08 28.74
C GLN A 552 2.72 19.44 29.01
N PHE A 553 3.39 20.08 28.06
CA PHE A 553 4.78 20.55 28.23
C PHE A 553 4.85 21.91 28.95
N GLY A 554 3.72 22.52 29.29
CA GLY A 554 3.63 23.80 29.98
C GLY A 554 3.76 25.04 29.10
N SER A 555 4.46 24.95 27.95
CA SER A 555 4.52 26.02 26.93
C SER A 555 4.93 25.47 25.56
N ALA A 556 4.63 26.22 24.51
CA ALA A 556 5.07 25.90 23.14
C ALA A 556 6.60 25.83 23.03
N GLU A 557 7.34 26.66 23.74
CA GLU A 557 8.80 26.64 23.77
C GLU A 557 9.34 25.36 24.40
N ALA A 558 8.78 24.92 25.53
CA ALA A 558 9.19 23.66 26.19
C ALA A 558 8.85 22.45 25.31
N PHE A 559 7.67 22.45 24.69
CA PHE A 559 7.27 21.44 23.70
C PHE A 559 8.29 21.39 22.56
N MET A 560 8.61 22.53 21.95
CA MET A 560 9.55 22.58 20.83
C MET A 560 10.98 22.14 21.22
N LEU A 561 11.44 22.46 22.43
CA LEU A 561 12.75 21.99 22.92
C LEU A 561 12.79 20.45 23.08
N LYS A 562 11.71 19.85 23.55
CA LYS A 562 11.62 18.39 23.64
C LYS A 562 11.52 17.75 22.26
N LEU A 563 10.74 18.36 21.37
CA LEU A 563 10.63 17.91 19.98
C LEU A 563 11.97 18.07 19.23
N ASP A 564 12.74 19.15 19.48
CA ASP A 564 14.10 19.29 18.95
C ASP A 564 14.98 18.11 19.43
N SER A 565 14.83 17.65 20.67
CA SER A 565 15.60 16.54 21.20
C SER A 565 15.35 15.25 20.41
N LEU A 566 14.13 15.00 19.92
CA LEU A 566 13.82 13.87 19.05
C LEU A 566 14.70 13.86 17.79
N PHE A 567 14.89 15.00 17.15
CA PHE A 567 15.63 15.11 15.90
C PHE A 567 17.15 15.28 16.07
N PHE A 568 17.65 15.63 17.25
CA PHE A 568 19.07 15.92 17.47
C PHE A 568 19.81 14.93 18.37
N ILE A 569 19.10 14.13 19.17
CA ILE A 569 19.74 13.10 19.97
C ILE A 569 20.23 11.99 19.05
N ASP A 570 21.55 11.77 19.09
CA ASP A 570 22.15 10.62 18.39
C ASP A 570 21.51 9.33 18.90
N PRO A 571 20.84 8.55 18.05
CA PRO A 571 20.23 7.31 18.46
C PRO A 571 21.28 6.28 18.93
N GLY A 572 22.52 6.40 18.47
CA GLY A 572 23.56 5.39 18.70
C GLY A 572 23.08 4.01 18.22
N LYS A 573 23.46 2.96 18.97
CA LYS A 573 22.86 1.64 18.79
C LYS A 573 21.60 1.55 19.65
N LEU A 574 20.43 1.63 19.01
CA LEU A 574 19.15 1.51 19.72
C LEU A 574 18.98 0.08 20.28
N PRO A 575 18.74 -0.09 21.60
CA PRO A 575 18.42 -1.40 22.14
C PRO A 575 17.13 -1.93 21.54
N GLY A 576 17.11 -3.19 21.06
CA GLY A 576 15.97 -3.84 20.46
C GLY A 576 15.81 -3.61 18.95
N HIS A 577 16.75 -2.94 18.26
CA HIS A 577 16.68 -2.74 16.82
C HIS A 577 16.67 -4.06 16.03
N GLU A 578 17.26 -5.10 16.58
CA GLU A 578 17.26 -6.46 15.99
C GLU A 578 15.87 -7.13 15.96
N ILE A 579 14.93 -6.62 16.75
CA ILE A 579 13.54 -7.13 16.81
C ILE A 579 12.52 -6.11 16.30
N ALA A 580 12.96 -4.92 15.91
CA ALA A 580 12.12 -3.85 15.33
C ALA A 580 12.81 -3.31 14.06
N PRO A 581 12.90 -4.14 13.00
CA PRO A 581 13.60 -3.79 11.76
C PRO A 581 12.92 -2.65 11.00
N ASP A 582 11.65 -2.39 11.25
CA ASP A 582 10.85 -1.31 10.64
C ASP A 582 11.28 0.08 11.09
N VAL A 583 11.93 0.21 12.25
CA VAL A 583 12.41 1.49 12.79
C VAL A 583 13.65 1.96 12.03
N THR A 584 13.44 2.51 10.84
CA THR A 584 14.45 2.93 9.86
C THR A 584 14.32 4.42 9.51
N GLY A 585 15.15 4.93 8.60
CA GLY A 585 15.07 6.32 8.18
C GLY A 585 15.33 7.34 9.30
N LEU A 586 16.35 7.10 10.13
CA LEU A 586 16.56 7.84 11.37
C LEU A 586 17.12 9.26 11.14
N ILE A 587 16.47 10.24 11.77
CA ILE A 587 16.98 11.60 12.02
C ILE A 587 16.90 11.81 13.53
N GLY A 588 18.00 11.61 14.26
CA GLY A 588 17.97 11.46 15.70
C GLY A 588 17.17 10.22 16.11
N GLN A 589 16.17 10.38 16.98
CA GLN A 589 15.22 9.34 17.37
C GLN A 589 13.96 9.30 16.48
N TYR A 590 13.79 10.27 15.57
CA TYR A 590 12.72 10.26 14.56
C TYR A 590 13.01 9.17 13.54
N ALA A 591 12.05 8.28 13.31
CA ALA A 591 12.15 7.16 12.39
C ALA A 591 11.17 7.36 11.23
N HIS A 592 11.63 7.90 10.10
CA HIS A 592 10.75 8.17 8.97
C HIS A 592 10.22 6.90 8.31
N GLY A 593 10.97 5.81 8.36
CA GLY A 593 10.58 4.52 7.79
C GLY A 593 9.50 3.79 8.59
N ASN A 594 8.87 4.44 9.59
CA ASN A 594 7.76 3.85 10.34
C ASN A 594 6.68 4.89 10.69
N GLU A 595 5.42 4.51 10.67
CA GLU A 595 4.22 5.33 10.63
C GLU A 595 4.01 6.24 11.84
N PRO A 596 4.32 5.86 13.08
CA PRO A 596 4.17 6.76 14.25
C PRO A 596 4.90 8.10 14.10
N SER A 597 5.90 8.17 13.21
CA SER A 597 6.69 9.37 12.96
C SER A 597 6.11 10.32 11.89
N HIS A 598 5.24 9.84 11.01
CA HIS A 598 4.87 10.55 9.78
C HIS A 598 4.28 11.96 9.97
N HIS A 599 3.49 12.18 11.03
CA HIS A 599 2.90 13.50 11.33
C HIS A 599 3.81 14.43 12.15
N VAL A 600 4.87 13.88 12.79
CA VAL A 600 5.60 14.54 13.87
C VAL A 600 6.31 15.81 13.42
N ALA A 601 6.89 15.83 12.20
CA ALA A 601 7.55 17.03 11.67
C ALA A 601 6.58 18.23 11.55
N TYR A 602 5.31 17.99 11.32
CA TYR A 602 4.27 19.02 11.16
C TYR A 602 3.80 19.62 12.49
N LEU A 603 4.07 18.97 13.61
CA LEU A 603 3.77 19.50 14.94
C LEU A 603 4.51 20.83 15.22
N TYR A 604 5.66 21.07 14.59
CA TYR A 604 6.33 22.37 14.67
C TYR A 604 5.48 23.51 14.06
N THR A 605 4.79 23.27 12.93
CA THR A 605 3.86 24.26 12.36
C THR A 605 2.73 24.55 13.31
N LEU A 606 2.15 23.53 13.95
CA LEU A 606 1.09 23.68 14.95
C LEU A 606 1.57 24.42 16.21
N ALA A 607 2.84 24.26 16.59
CA ALA A 607 3.49 24.97 17.68
C ALA A 607 4.00 26.39 17.31
N GLY A 608 3.76 26.86 16.07
CA GLY A 608 4.15 28.20 15.61
C GLY A 608 5.59 28.31 15.08
N ALA A 609 6.25 27.21 14.76
CA ALA A 609 7.62 27.18 14.23
C ALA A 609 7.73 26.52 12.83
N PRO A 610 6.99 26.95 11.82
CA PRO A 610 6.89 26.27 10.52
C PRO A 610 8.23 26.15 9.76
N ARG A 611 9.22 27.00 10.04
CA ARG A 611 10.58 26.85 9.47
C ARG A 611 11.26 25.54 9.92
N LYS A 612 10.94 25.03 11.11
CA LYS A 612 11.47 23.74 11.57
C LYS A 612 10.81 22.58 10.82
N THR A 613 9.49 22.63 10.59
CA THR A 613 8.78 21.69 9.70
C THR A 613 9.45 21.67 8.32
N ALA A 614 9.62 22.85 7.68
CA ALA A 614 10.21 22.96 6.35
C ALA A 614 11.63 22.36 6.27
N ARG A 615 12.45 22.55 7.31
CA ARG A 615 13.80 21.98 7.40
C ARG A 615 13.75 20.44 7.45
N ILE A 616 12.93 19.87 8.33
CA ILE A 616 12.86 18.41 8.49
C ILE A 616 12.26 17.76 7.24
N VAL A 617 11.17 18.28 6.70
CA VAL A 617 10.57 17.77 5.47
C VAL A 617 11.59 17.76 4.33
N ARG A 618 12.35 18.85 4.14
CA ARG A 618 13.41 18.90 3.12
C ARG A 618 14.50 17.85 3.39
N GLU A 619 14.91 17.67 4.63
CA GLU A 619 15.91 16.66 4.98
C GLU A 619 15.44 15.24 4.69
N VAL A 620 14.16 14.92 4.96
CA VAL A 620 13.54 13.64 4.62
C VAL A 620 13.55 13.42 3.11
N PHE A 621 13.13 14.41 2.31
CA PHE A 621 13.16 14.31 0.85
C PHE A 621 14.57 14.06 0.31
N ASP A 622 15.54 14.82 0.77
CA ASP A 622 16.92 14.76 0.25
C ASP A 622 17.63 13.45 0.66
N LYS A 623 17.19 12.77 1.73
CA LYS A 623 17.80 11.53 2.23
C LYS A 623 17.05 10.26 1.83
N TYR A 624 15.73 10.27 1.80
CA TYR A 624 14.92 9.05 1.89
C TYR A 624 13.95 8.83 0.74
N TYR A 625 13.83 9.77 -0.22
CA TYR A 625 13.01 9.60 -1.42
C TYR A 625 13.84 9.88 -2.66
N LEU A 626 14.50 8.84 -3.15
CA LEU A 626 15.50 8.95 -4.21
C LEU A 626 15.10 8.10 -5.43
N PRO A 627 15.40 8.54 -6.68
CA PRO A 627 15.07 7.79 -7.88
C PRO A 627 16.06 6.62 -8.11
N LYS A 628 16.09 5.64 -7.19
CA LYS A 628 16.96 4.46 -7.23
C LYS A 628 16.33 3.31 -6.46
N ARG A 629 16.83 2.08 -6.63
CA ARG A 629 16.27 0.85 -6.07
C ARG A 629 16.12 0.88 -4.53
N ASP A 630 17.10 1.43 -3.81
CA ASP A 630 17.06 1.69 -2.37
C ASP A 630 16.50 3.08 -2.01
N GLY A 631 15.61 3.59 -2.85
CA GLY A 631 15.07 4.96 -2.76
C GLY A 631 13.97 5.17 -1.73
N LEU A 632 13.56 4.15 -1.00
CA LEU A 632 12.68 4.22 0.17
C LEU A 632 13.44 3.76 1.42
N CYS A 633 13.23 4.43 2.54
CA CYS A 633 13.96 4.15 3.78
C CYS A 633 13.30 3.15 4.71
N GLY A 634 12.14 2.64 4.38
CA GLY A 634 11.33 1.68 5.12
C GLY A 634 10.27 1.09 4.22
N ASN A 635 9.42 0.26 4.78
CA ASN A 635 8.28 -0.33 4.10
C ASN A 635 7.41 0.77 3.46
N ASP A 636 6.96 0.56 2.23
CA ASP A 636 6.03 1.52 1.60
C ASP A 636 4.63 1.45 2.23
N ASP A 637 4.34 0.35 2.91
CA ASP A 637 3.11 0.04 3.65
C ASP A 637 1.84 0.39 2.88
N CYS A 638 1.64 -0.40 1.81
CA CYS A 638 0.45 -0.31 0.97
C CYS A 638 0.22 1.09 0.37
N GLY A 639 1.31 1.85 0.12
CA GLY A 639 1.24 3.19 -0.43
C GLY A 639 1.31 4.32 0.60
N GLN A 640 1.32 4.03 1.90
CA GLN A 640 1.31 5.06 2.94
C GLN A 640 2.55 5.96 2.90
N MET A 641 3.76 5.41 2.77
CA MET A 641 4.99 6.20 2.66
C MET A 641 4.98 7.03 1.36
N SER A 642 4.48 6.47 0.28
CA SER A 642 4.30 7.14 -1.00
C SER A 642 3.28 8.28 -0.92
N ALA A 643 2.14 8.10 -0.24
CA ALA A 643 1.15 9.14 0.00
C ALA A 643 1.69 10.27 0.88
N TRP A 644 2.52 9.94 1.89
CA TRP A 644 3.24 10.95 2.66
C TRP A 644 4.12 11.83 1.78
N TYR A 645 4.88 11.20 0.86
CA TYR A 645 5.72 11.93 -0.11
C TYR A 645 4.88 12.85 -0.99
N ILE A 646 3.76 12.38 -1.53
CA ILE A 646 2.88 13.16 -2.41
C ILE A 646 2.37 14.41 -1.67
N PHE A 647 1.74 14.27 -0.51
CA PHE A 647 1.23 15.40 0.26
C PHE A 647 2.32 16.37 0.65
N SER A 648 3.46 15.87 1.13
CA SER A 648 4.58 16.70 1.55
C SER A 648 5.22 17.44 0.37
N ALA A 649 5.25 16.83 -0.83
CA ALA A 649 5.69 17.48 -2.06
C ALA A 649 4.79 18.65 -2.48
N LEU A 650 3.48 18.50 -2.27
CA LEU A 650 2.46 19.55 -2.50
C LEU A 650 2.57 20.69 -1.47
N GLY A 651 3.23 20.48 -0.33
CA GLY A 651 3.50 21.48 0.69
C GLY A 651 2.55 21.45 1.90
N PHE A 652 1.78 20.39 2.10
CA PHE A 652 0.89 20.21 3.25
C PHE A 652 0.71 18.72 3.58
N TYR A 653 0.17 18.40 4.78
CA TYR A 653 -0.02 17.03 5.24
C TYR A 653 -1.25 16.91 6.15
N PRO A 654 -2.07 15.84 6.05
CA PRO A 654 -3.24 15.60 6.90
C PRO A 654 -2.81 15.03 8.27
N VAL A 655 -2.31 15.87 9.19
CA VAL A 655 -1.89 15.44 10.54
C VAL A 655 -3.02 14.73 11.29
N ASN A 656 -4.23 15.22 11.14
CA ASN A 656 -5.46 14.63 11.65
C ASN A 656 -6.49 14.59 10.50
N PRO A 657 -6.56 13.50 9.75
CA PRO A 657 -7.44 13.38 8.57
C PRO A 657 -8.90 13.80 8.83
N VAL A 658 -9.47 13.28 9.90
CA VAL A 658 -10.88 13.51 10.30
C VAL A 658 -11.21 14.98 10.59
N SER A 659 -10.18 15.80 10.88
CA SER A 659 -10.38 17.25 11.02
C SER A 659 -10.71 17.97 9.72
N GLY A 660 -10.38 17.37 8.58
CA GLY A 660 -10.44 17.98 7.27
C GLY A 660 -9.41 19.11 7.06
N GLU A 661 -8.38 19.22 7.93
CA GLU A 661 -7.34 20.22 7.86
C GLU A 661 -6.00 19.61 7.39
N TYR A 662 -5.39 20.23 6.40
CA TYR A 662 -4.05 19.90 5.92
C TYR A 662 -3.06 20.94 6.47
N ILE A 663 -2.12 20.49 7.28
CA ILE A 663 -1.14 21.36 7.96
C ILE A 663 -0.03 21.73 6.98
N PHE A 664 0.28 23.02 6.85
CA PHE A 664 1.31 23.49 5.95
C PHE A 664 2.71 23.04 6.36
N GLY A 665 3.39 22.43 5.40
CA GLY A 665 4.85 22.22 5.39
C GLY A 665 5.53 23.20 4.46
N ALA A 666 6.46 22.72 3.62
CA ALA A 666 7.09 23.51 2.56
C ALA A 666 7.06 22.70 1.25
N PRO A 667 6.54 23.26 0.17
CA PRO A 667 6.43 22.55 -1.09
C PRO A 667 7.81 22.15 -1.63
N GLN A 668 7.84 21.03 -2.36
CA GLN A 668 9.06 20.51 -2.98
C GLN A 668 9.02 20.57 -4.52
N LEU A 669 7.90 20.97 -5.10
CA LEU A 669 7.65 21.13 -6.53
C LEU A 669 7.59 22.60 -6.92
N ASN A 670 7.90 22.92 -8.18
CA ASN A 670 7.72 24.28 -8.70
C ASN A 670 6.24 24.59 -8.97
N GLU A 671 5.50 23.62 -9.51
CA GLU A 671 4.04 23.71 -9.68
C GLU A 671 3.41 22.33 -9.54
N ALA A 672 2.15 22.30 -9.14
CA ALA A 672 1.29 21.13 -9.24
C ALA A 672 -0.14 21.53 -9.60
N THR A 673 -0.84 20.67 -10.32
CA THR A 673 -2.26 20.82 -10.62
C THR A 673 -2.99 19.54 -10.23
N LEU A 674 -3.93 19.65 -9.31
CA LEU A 674 -4.83 18.57 -8.91
C LEU A 674 -6.10 18.67 -9.75
N HIS A 675 -6.43 17.61 -10.48
CA HIS A 675 -7.69 17.48 -11.22
C HIS A 675 -8.73 16.84 -10.30
N LEU A 676 -9.60 17.68 -9.75
CA LEU A 676 -10.58 17.27 -8.75
C LEU A 676 -11.73 16.45 -9.39
N PRO A 677 -12.39 15.56 -8.62
CA PRO A 677 -13.43 14.66 -9.13
C PRO A 677 -14.61 15.38 -9.79
N ASP A 678 -14.95 16.60 -9.35
CA ASP A 678 -16.03 17.41 -9.91
C ASP A 678 -15.65 18.20 -11.19
N GLY A 679 -14.46 17.94 -11.73
CA GLY A 679 -13.92 18.58 -12.94
C GLY A 679 -13.28 19.95 -12.70
N LYS A 680 -13.20 20.42 -11.46
CA LYS A 680 -12.41 21.59 -11.10
C LYS A 680 -10.92 21.27 -11.05
N THR A 681 -10.10 22.32 -10.95
CA THR A 681 -8.66 22.19 -10.70
C THR A 681 -8.25 22.99 -9.47
N PHE A 682 -7.31 22.42 -8.73
CA PHE A 682 -6.62 23.13 -7.67
C PHE A 682 -5.12 23.20 -8.04
N SER A 683 -4.64 24.43 -8.30
CA SER A 683 -3.27 24.63 -8.75
C SER A 683 -2.40 25.13 -7.59
N ILE A 684 -1.20 24.60 -7.48
CA ILE A 684 -0.18 24.98 -6.51
C ILE A 684 0.96 25.61 -7.29
N LYS A 685 1.33 26.86 -6.96
CA LYS A 685 2.43 27.59 -7.59
C LYS A 685 3.45 28.00 -6.56
N VAL A 686 4.72 27.79 -6.85
CA VAL A 686 5.80 28.01 -5.90
C VAL A 686 6.84 28.96 -6.53
N ASP A 687 6.88 30.18 -6.04
CA ASP A 687 7.83 31.21 -6.51
C ASP A 687 9.11 31.17 -5.69
N GLY A 688 10.25 31.11 -6.38
CA GLY A 688 11.57 31.20 -5.79
C GLY A 688 12.09 29.92 -5.12
N LEU A 689 11.50 28.75 -5.37
CA LEU A 689 12.00 27.46 -4.85
C LEU A 689 13.40 27.15 -5.41
N SER A 690 14.35 26.84 -4.52
CA SER A 690 15.71 26.45 -4.89
C SER A 690 16.36 25.60 -3.79
N GLY A 691 17.63 25.20 -3.97
CA GLY A 691 18.42 24.53 -2.94
C GLY A 691 18.54 25.36 -1.66
N ASP A 692 18.74 26.67 -1.79
CA ASP A 692 18.90 27.61 -0.66
C ASP A 692 17.55 28.12 -0.13
N ASN A 693 16.59 28.41 -1.02
CA ASN A 693 15.25 28.88 -0.67
C ASN A 693 14.32 27.72 -0.38
N LYS A 694 14.39 27.22 0.84
CA LYS A 694 13.58 26.06 1.32
C LYS A 694 12.50 26.42 2.33
N TYR A 695 12.46 27.67 2.77
CA TYR A 695 11.46 28.15 3.72
C TYR A 695 10.37 28.93 3.02
N VAL A 696 9.18 28.90 3.59
CA VAL A 696 8.05 29.67 3.07
C VAL A 696 8.01 31.03 3.76
N LYS A 697 7.95 32.08 2.97
CA LYS A 697 7.78 33.47 3.41
C LYS A 697 6.30 33.85 3.50
N GLU A 698 5.51 33.40 2.53
CA GLU A 698 4.13 33.83 2.35
C GLU A 698 3.32 32.74 1.66
N ILE A 699 2.06 32.57 2.05
CA ILE A 699 1.09 31.65 1.43
C ILE A 699 -0.15 32.45 1.06
N ARG A 700 -0.65 32.27 -0.16
CA ARG A 700 -1.89 32.90 -0.64
C ARG A 700 -2.81 31.85 -1.24
N LEU A 701 -4.10 31.93 -0.95
CA LEU A 701 -5.15 31.20 -1.64
C LEU A 701 -5.99 32.18 -2.45
N ASN A 702 -6.03 32.01 -3.77
CA ASN A 702 -6.75 32.89 -4.70
C ASN A 702 -6.36 34.37 -4.48
N GLY A 703 -5.06 34.64 -4.28
CA GLY A 703 -4.50 35.98 -4.03
C GLY A 703 -4.66 36.50 -2.60
N LYS A 704 -5.46 35.82 -1.72
CA LYS A 704 -5.66 36.22 -0.32
C LYS A 704 -4.59 35.58 0.56
N LEU A 705 -3.92 36.40 1.38
CA LEU A 705 -2.93 35.91 2.35
C LEU A 705 -3.57 34.97 3.37
N LEU A 706 -2.95 33.82 3.58
CA LEU A 706 -3.31 32.84 4.60
C LEU A 706 -2.32 32.86 5.77
N PRO A 707 -2.76 32.52 7.00
CA PRO A 707 -1.84 32.19 8.07
C PRO A 707 -1.06 30.92 7.72
N TYR A 708 0.21 30.85 8.14
CA TYR A 708 1.03 29.66 7.93
C TYR A 708 0.65 28.60 8.97
N ARG A 709 -0.52 27.98 8.82
CA ARG A 709 -1.02 26.92 9.70
C ARG A 709 -1.61 25.78 8.90
N SER A 710 -2.74 25.99 8.23
CA SER A 710 -3.47 24.94 7.54
C SER A 710 -4.26 25.42 6.35
N LEU A 711 -4.69 24.46 5.53
CA LEU A 711 -5.62 24.57 4.41
C LEU A 711 -6.71 23.52 4.63
N SER A 712 -7.98 23.84 4.45
CA SER A 712 -9.05 22.88 4.64
C SER A 712 -9.36 22.07 3.36
N TYR A 713 -9.84 20.83 3.53
CA TYR A 713 -10.38 20.00 2.45
C TYR A 713 -11.41 20.77 1.60
N LYS A 714 -12.32 21.49 2.25
CA LYS A 714 -13.35 22.28 1.57
C LYS A 714 -12.75 23.38 0.69
N GLU A 715 -11.67 24.02 1.10
CA GLU A 715 -10.99 25.05 0.29
C GLU A 715 -10.32 24.41 -0.94
N ILE A 716 -9.70 23.24 -0.81
CA ILE A 716 -9.15 22.51 -1.94
C ILE A 716 -10.27 22.14 -2.93
N MET A 717 -11.35 21.56 -2.45
CA MET A 717 -12.48 21.11 -3.28
C MET A 717 -13.26 22.24 -3.96
N GLN A 718 -13.09 23.49 -3.53
CA GLN A 718 -13.61 24.65 -4.26
C GLN A 718 -12.83 24.92 -5.55
N GLY A 719 -11.63 24.39 -5.68
CA GLY A 719 -10.68 24.74 -6.74
C GLY A 719 -10.03 26.10 -6.53
N GLY A 720 -9.10 26.44 -7.40
CA GLY A 720 -8.40 27.71 -7.34
C GLY A 720 -6.89 27.58 -7.35
N THR A 721 -6.17 28.57 -6.80
CA THR A 721 -4.72 28.62 -6.80
C THR A 721 -4.16 28.90 -5.41
N LEU A 722 -3.31 27.98 -4.94
CA LEU A 722 -2.47 28.14 -3.76
C LEU A 722 -1.08 28.60 -4.21
N GLU A 723 -0.62 29.72 -3.69
CA GLU A 723 0.65 30.31 -4.05
C GLU A 723 1.58 30.33 -2.85
N TYR A 724 2.79 29.82 -3.02
CA TYR A 724 3.88 29.89 -2.04
C TYR A 724 4.96 30.84 -2.53
N VAL A 725 5.44 31.75 -1.69
CA VAL A 725 6.63 32.54 -1.92
C VAL A 725 7.73 32.02 -1.01
N MET A 726 8.81 31.53 -1.62
CA MET A 726 9.92 30.90 -0.89
C MET A 726 10.99 31.93 -0.47
N THR A 727 11.79 31.55 0.52
CA THR A 727 12.92 32.35 1.04
C THR A 727 14.00 31.42 1.61
N ASN A 728 15.21 32.00 1.82
CA ASN A 728 16.34 31.35 2.51
C ASN A 728 16.26 31.43 4.04
#